data_3e1dbf356376fa36d5bb2f8d8f198e9f
#
_entry.id   3e1dbf356376fa36d5bb2f8d8f198e9f
#
_cell.length_a   1.000
_cell.length_b   1.000
_cell.length_c   1.000
_cell.angle_alpha   90.00
_cell.angle_beta   90.00
_cell.angle_gamma   90.00
#
_symmetry.space_group_name_H-M   'P 1'
#
loop_
_entity.id
_entity.type
_entity.pdbx_description
1 polymer ?
#
loop_
_entity_poly.entity_id
_entity_poly.type
_entity_poly.pdbx_seq_one_letter_code
_entity_poly.pdbx_strand_id
1 'polypeptide(L)'
;MLKTVLSKLLMVMYFVCGALILEAVTFHILGMGLMPEYFGYNFAIIMFLAILIFIIPNFTAQYIIYTIILGVQVIMIYVNYSLYMIYGDLFSIDMIRLLDEAGAAMTSNFIYFSVILQLVLVYIAIVVVGFMMLKKCKKDKIKIRQHYSIFNVILILAIQCFACTYYIDERLYINSLADVDSADYVSSDTFLMNTSFMKYGSYSKFGSYGYITNLLMGMNDKIDEEVQKATIDYFNSGEKYNYTDSEVFGIDSGNNVIVIMMESLEWFCFGDGNYDSGFNNLSYELTPNIYSLIYGEDYLTDPNNENLDNDSLVAKKFFAKSKTNYSEAYAILGNYPVGEGMTDIAGDSYDSSLNAFNYSMPGVLSSLGYNTSYVHSHVISFYDRNKTHSNLGFENVTGKDGVLDSQGNPVYTGDDLKWNHWDAEGDFARNAIDYIIPTDYDERPFYTFYLTVSSHGSYAYNENEADCMRYQNYVRWGEDDCIYNDVTGCWELKDKDASIEDLTPTEWYANVLKNYYDTYPSLCEELVYYQCGAMGLDEAIGVIVDKLKEYDIYDETTIVLFSDHYAYYDKLSNRVKGFDDEDYSSIELNTIPMIISSPGLKTFNSTQTDPEDVIYIENTRFCSAYDIIPTVFDLLGISFNQNLYLGHSLFTPLQYSYMENGEEVDMVVYYSNTGGLFCRNVYTYNMTDYIFNGIEEDQEVIDKFNAELKKVLIKMNYIQLLNDNHLYNQVTNK
;
A
#
# COMPACT_ATOMS: atom_id res chain seq x y z
N MET A 1 20.86 47.40 -25.85
CA MET A 1 21.40 46.09 -25.44
C MET A 1 21.27 45.87 -23.93
N LEU A 2 21.94 46.67 -23.07
CA LEU A 2 21.87 46.44 -21.61
C LEU A 2 20.42 46.42 -21.04
N LYS A 3 19.54 47.35 -21.44
CA LYS A 3 18.13 47.38 -20.99
C LYS A 3 17.35 46.17 -21.45
N THR A 4 17.61 45.62 -22.64
CA THR A 4 16.93 44.40 -23.13
C THR A 4 17.36 43.19 -22.34
N VAL A 5 18.66 43.05 -22.05
CA VAL A 5 19.20 41.99 -21.20
C VAL A 5 18.62 42.10 -19.81
N LEU A 6 18.57 43.30 -19.23
CA LEU A 6 18.02 43.55 -17.91
C LEU A 6 16.53 43.19 -17.82
N SER A 7 15.75 43.52 -18.87
CA SER A 7 14.32 43.17 -18.93
C SER A 7 14.09 41.66 -19.08
N LYS A 8 14.95 40.99 -19.83
CA LYS A 8 14.90 39.51 -19.93
C LYS A 8 15.32 38.83 -18.64
N LEU A 9 16.36 39.32 -17.97
CA LEU A 9 16.75 38.86 -16.65
C LEU A 9 15.63 39.06 -15.62
N LEU A 10 14.87 40.15 -15.75
CA LEU A 10 13.71 40.39 -14.88
C LEU A 10 12.63 39.31 -15.07
N MET A 11 12.41 38.82 -16.29
CA MET A 11 11.48 37.72 -16.57
C MET A 11 12.01 36.38 -16.06
N VAL A 12 13.32 36.13 -16.18
CA VAL A 12 13.96 34.94 -15.56
C VAL A 12 13.80 34.97 -14.04
N MET A 13 14.09 36.14 -13.42
CA MET A 13 13.89 36.29 -11.96
C MET A 13 12.44 36.05 -11.54
N TYR A 14 11.47 36.49 -12.34
CA TYR A 14 10.06 36.17 -12.08
C TYR A 14 9.83 34.68 -11.97
N PHE A 15 10.30 33.89 -12.93
CA PHE A 15 10.13 32.44 -12.95
C PHE A 15 10.90 31.78 -11.82
N VAL A 16 12.19 32.05 -11.67
CA VAL A 16 13.06 31.43 -10.69
C VAL A 16 12.58 31.72 -9.27
N CYS A 17 12.28 32.99 -8.94
CA CYS A 17 11.76 33.33 -7.62
C CYS A 17 10.38 32.72 -7.39
N GLY A 18 9.52 32.69 -8.40
CA GLY A 18 8.20 32.03 -8.32
C GLY A 18 8.33 30.54 -8.03
N ALA A 19 9.19 29.85 -8.76
CA ALA A 19 9.44 28.42 -8.57
C ALA A 19 10.00 28.10 -7.17
N LEU A 20 10.97 28.89 -6.70
CA LEU A 20 11.55 28.72 -5.36
C LEU A 20 10.56 29.03 -4.23
N ILE A 21 9.68 30.03 -4.40
CA ILE A 21 8.61 30.29 -3.43
C ILE A 21 7.65 29.12 -3.36
N LEU A 22 7.24 28.57 -4.50
CA LEU A 22 6.37 27.41 -4.55
C LEU A 22 7.06 26.15 -3.97
N GLU A 23 8.37 25.99 -4.22
CA GLU A 23 9.16 24.92 -3.60
C GLU A 23 9.15 25.02 -2.06
N ALA A 24 9.43 26.22 -1.52
CA ALA A 24 9.39 26.45 -0.09
C ALA A 24 7.99 26.20 0.52
N VAL A 25 6.93 26.55 -0.20
CA VAL A 25 5.56 26.25 0.21
C VAL A 25 5.34 24.73 0.24
N THR A 26 5.79 24.01 -0.79
CA THR A 26 5.68 22.54 -0.83
C THR A 26 6.37 21.90 0.36
N PHE A 27 7.62 22.26 0.59
CA PHE A 27 8.41 21.71 1.68
C PHE A 27 7.77 22.00 3.04
N HIS A 28 7.24 23.20 3.22
CA HIS A 28 6.55 23.58 4.46
C HIS A 28 5.27 22.75 4.70
N ILE A 29 4.41 22.62 3.69
CA ILE A 29 3.13 21.90 3.87
C ILE A 29 3.29 20.38 3.98
N LEU A 30 4.38 19.82 3.42
CA LEU A 30 4.70 18.38 3.53
C LEU A 30 5.59 18.06 4.75
N GLY A 31 5.93 19.05 5.58
CA GLY A 31 6.77 18.84 6.77
C GLY A 31 8.25 18.55 6.48
N MET A 32 8.73 18.81 5.26
CA MET A 32 10.12 18.52 4.82
C MET A 32 11.11 19.65 5.12
N GLY A 33 10.73 20.65 5.91
CA GLY A 33 11.55 21.85 6.18
C GLY A 33 11.28 22.97 5.21
N LEU A 34 12.30 23.59 4.60
CA LEU A 34 12.15 24.76 3.74
C LEU A 34 12.64 24.55 2.30
N MET A 35 13.66 23.73 2.10
CA MET A 35 14.31 23.49 0.80
C MET A 35 14.92 22.09 0.76
N PRO A 36 15.11 21.51 -0.42
CA PRO A 36 15.74 20.19 -0.56
C PRO A 36 17.19 20.18 -0.11
N GLU A 37 17.66 19.05 0.36
CA GLU A 37 19.05 18.85 0.78
C GLU A 37 20.02 19.15 -0.36
N TYR A 38 19.77 18.60 -1.54
CA TYR A 38 20.54 18.92 -2.77
C TYR A 38 19.92 20.12 -3.51
N PHE A 39 19.84 21.27 -2.80
CA PHE A 39 19.27 22.50 -3.37
C PHE A 39 19.93 22.89 -4.70
N GLY A 40 21.25 22.77 -4.80
CA GLY A 40 21.99 23.13 -6.02
C GLY A 40 21.56 22.32 -7.24
N TYR A 41 21.30 21.03 -7.05
CA TYR A 41 20.79 20.13 -8.07
C TYR A 41 19.41 20.57 -8.59
N ASN A 42 18.46 20.78 -7.69
CA ASN A 42 17.11 21.27 -8.02
C ASN A 42 17.14 22.63 -8.69
N PHE A 43 17.96 23.55 -8.15
CA PHE A 43 18.13 24.90 -8.68
C PHE A 43 18.73 24.92 -10.10
N ALA A 44 19.69 24.03 -10.40
CA ALA A 44 20.28 23.91 -11.75
C ALA A 44 19.21 23.55 -12.79
N ILE A 45 18.26 22.70 -12.47
CA ILE A 45 17.14 22.32 -13.36
C ILE A 45 16.20 23.52 -13.57
N ILE A 46 15.83 24.23 -12.50
CA ILE A 46 15.03 25.47 -12.60
C ILE A 46 15.72 26.50 -13.51
N MET A 47 17.03 26.69 -13.33
CA MET A 47 17.81 27.62 -14.16
C MET A 47 17.88 27.14 -15.60
N PHE A 48 18.05 25.86 -15.86
CA PHE A 48 18.04 25.29 -17.20
C PHE A 48 16.73 25.61 -17.93
N LEU A 49 15.58 25.37 -17.30
CA LEU A 49 14.27 25.70 -17.86
C LEU A 49 14.10 27.21 -18.08
N ALA A 50 14.52 28.00 -17.10
CA ALA A 50 14.47 29.46 -17.21
C ALA A 50 15.25 29.99 -18.40
N ILE A 51 16.46 29.47 -18.66
CA ILE A 51 17.33 29.88 -19.74
C ILE A 51 16.81 29.35 -21.10
N LEU A 52 16.24 28.15 -21.13
CA LEU A 52 15.62 27.60 -22.33
C LEU A 52 14.50 28.52 -22.85
N ILE A 53 13.66 29.03 -21.95
CA ILE A 53 12.56 29.95 -22.29
C ILE A 53 13.06 31.39 -22.55
N PHE A 54 14.19 31.78 -21.97
CA PHE A 54 14.85 33.06 -22.22
C PHE A 54 15.13 33.29 -23.70
N ILE A 55 15.34 32.26 -24.51
CA ILE A 55 15.57 32.33 -25.96
C ILE A 55 14.40 32.97 -26.69
N ILE A 56 13.18 32.82 -26.18
CA ILE A 56 11.96 33.36 -26.79
C ILE A 56 12.02 34.89 -26.83
N PRO A 57 11.86 35.52 -28.01
CA PRO A 57 12.03 36.99 -28.14
C PRO A 57 10.90 37.79 -27.48
N ASN A 58 9.71 37.24 -27.41
CA ASN A 58 8.48 37.92 -26.98
C ASN A 58 8.28 37.83 -25.48
N PHE A 59 8.38 38.94 -24.76
CA PHE A 59 8.16 38.97 -23.30
C PHE A 59 6.79 38.49 -22.86
N THR A 60 5.76 38.71 -23.69
CA THR A 60 4.41 38.18 -23.34
C THR A 60 4.38 36.70 -23.44
N ALA A 61 5.00 36.12 -24.46
CA ALA A 61 5.11 34.66 -24.59
C ALA A 61 5.95 34.05 -23.43
N GLN A 62 7.10 34.67 -23.11
CA GLN A 62 7.89 34.25 -21.95
C GLN A 62 7.05 34.25 -20.65
N TYR A 63 6.36 35.37 -20.39
CA TYR A 63 5.52 35.50 -19.21
C TYR A 63 4.43 34.41 -19.18
N ILE A 64 3.73 34.18 -20.29
CA ILE A 64 2.67 33.18 -20.37
C ILE A 64 3.24 31.78 -20.09
N ILE A 65 4.35 31.40 -20.73
CA ILE A 65 4.96 30.07 -20.57
C ILE A 65 5.45 29.88 -19.14
N TYR A 66 6.14 30.85 -18.55
CA TYR A 66 6.57 30.80 -17.17
C TYR A 66 5.38 30.67 -16.21
N THR A 67 4.32 31.45 -16.46
CA THR A 67 3.08 31.38 -15.64
C THR A 67 2.41 30.03 -15.74
N ILE A 68 2.36 29.42 -16.92
CA ILE A 68 1.81 28.08 -17.10
C ILE A 68 2.63 27.05 -16.33
N ILE A 69 3.96 27.07 -16.41
CA ILE A 69 4.84 26.12 -15.69
C ILE A 69 4.65 26.27 -14.17
N LEU A 70 4.59 27.51 -13.66
CA LEU A 70 4.30 27.75 -12.24
C LEU A 70 2.90 27.28 -11.85
N GLY A 71 1.92 27.40 -12.75
CA GLY A 71 0.57 26.87 -12.55
C GLY A 71 0.54 25.33 -12.46
N VAL A 72 1.31 24.65 -13.32
CA VAL A 72 1.49 23.19 -13.24
C VAL A 72 2.14 22.81 -11.90
N GLN A 73 3.16 23.55 -11.46
CA GLN A 73 3.78 23.31 -10.15
C GLN A 73 2.76 23.44 -9.02
N VAL A 74 1.88 24.46 -9.05
CA VAL A 74 0.81 24.62 -8.04
C VAL A 74 -0.15 23.42 -8.02
N ILE A 75 -0.54 22.92 -9.21
CA ILE A 75 -1.39 21.73 -9.30
C ILE A 75 -0.66 20.52 -8.68
N MET A 76 0.61 20.33 -9.03
CA MET A 76 1.43 19.25 -8.49
C MET A 76 1.60 19.33 -6.96
N ILE A 77 1.72 20.54 -6.41
CA ILE A 77 1.77 20.74 -4.95
C ILE A 77 0.47 20.23 -4.31
N TYR A 78 -0.67 20.60 -4.88
CA TYR A 78 -1.96 20.16 -4.36
C TYR A 78 -2.14 18.64 -4.47
N VAL A 79 -1.78 18.06 -5.62
CA VAL A 79 -1.83 16.60 -5.83
C VAL A 79 -0.96 15.88 -4.81
N ASN A 80 0.31 16.30 -4.66
CA ASN A 80 1.21 15.71 -3.67
C ASN A 80 0.69 15.86 -2.24
N TYR A 81 0.16 17.02 -1.88
CA TYR A 81 -0.44 17.22 -0.57
C TYR A 81 -1.62 16.27 -0.32
N SER A 82 -2.52 16.14 -1.29
CA SER A 82 -3.70 15.28 -1.16
C SER A 82 -3.31 13.80 -1.07
N LEU A 83 -2.38 13.34 -1.91
CA LEU A 83 -1.87 11.96 -1.85
C LEU A 83 -1.16 11.69 -0.52
N TYR A 84 -0.36 12.64 -0.05
CA TYR A 84 0.36 12.49 1.20
C TYR A 84 -0.58 12.41 2.41
N MET A 85 -1.61 13.24 2.45
CA MET A 85 -2.59 13.25 3.53
C MET A 85 -3.50 12.01 3.57
N ILE A 86 -3.68 11.35 2.43
CA ILE A 86 -4.55 10.17 2.32
C ILE A 86 -3.74 8.89 2.49
N TYR A 87 -2.62 8.81 1.77
CA TYR A 87 -1.86 7.58 1.60
C TYR A 87 -0.43 7.65 2.16
N GLY A 88 0.03 8.83 2.62
CA GLY A 88 1.45 9.05 2.94
C GLY A 88 2.39 8.99 1.74
N ASP A 89 1.87 9.06 0.51
CA ASP A 89 2.60 8.87 -0.74
C ASP A 89 2.66 10.18 -1.57
N LEU A 90 3.56 10.23 -2.55
CA LEU A 90 3.66 11.35 -3.50
C LEU A 90 3.36 10.86 -4.91
N PHE A 91 3.04 11.83 -5.78
CA PHE A 91 2.74 11.57 -7.19
C PHE A 91 3.91 10.92 -7.91
N SER A 92 3.61 9.86 -8.67
CA SER A 92 4.50 9.30 -9.70
C SER A 92 3.87 9.44 -11.10
N ILE A 93 4.70 9.27 -12.13
CA ILE A 93 4.22 9.34 -13.52
C ILE A 93 3.28 8.18 -13.82
N ASP A 94 3.51 7.02 -13.19
CA ASP A 94 2.69 5.82 -13.39
C ASP A 94 1.26 6.01 -12.88
N MET A 95 1.04 6.86 -11.86
CA MET A 95 -0.29 7.22 -11.38
C MET A 95 -1.17 7.91 -12.44
N ILE A 96 -0.60 8.43 -13.52
CA ILE A 96 -1.39 9.00 -14.63
C ILE A 96 -2.28 7.93 -15.26
N ARG A 97 -1.86 6.68 -15.21
CA ARG A 97 -2.60 5.53 -15.75
C ARG A 97 -3.84 5.20 -14.91
N LEU A 98 -3.84 5.61 -13.65
CA LEU A 98 -4.93 5.38 -12.69
C LEU A 98 -5.94 6.54 -12.63
N LEU A 99 -5.90 7.49 -13.59
CA LEU A 99 -6.77 8.67 -13.55
C LEU A 99 -8.26 8.33 -13.68
N ASP A 100 -8.58 7.26 -14.40
CA ASP A 100 -9.96 6.81 -14.57
C ASP A 100 -10.51 6.22 -13.25
N GLU A 101 -9.71 5.41 -12.55
CA GLU A 101 -10.02 4.85 -11.22
C GLU A 101 -10.03 5.94 -10.15
N ALA A 102 -9.04 6.84 -10.18
CA ALA A 102 -9.00 7.98 -9.25
C ALA A 102 -10.23 8.89 -9.41
N GLY A 103 -10.73 9.08 -10.64
CA GLY A 103 -11.96 9.82 -10.90
C GLY A 103 -13.19 9.17 -10.27
N ALA A 104 -13.21 7.85 -10.22
CA ALA A 104 -14.28 7.06 -9.62
C ALA A 104 -14.23 7.09 -8.07
N ALA A 105 -13.02 7.07 -7.50
CA ALA A 105 -12.80 7.06 -6.04
C ALA A 105 -12.85 8.45 -5.38
N MET A 106 -12.87 9.56 -6.15
CA MET A 106 -12.88 10.92 -5.61
C MET A 106 -14.19 11.24 -4.90
N THR A 107 -14.19 11.19 -3.59
CA THR A 107 -15.24 11.70 -2.74
C THR A 107 -14.94 13.13 -2.26
N SER A 108 -15.94 13.84 -1.72
CA SER A 108 -15.76 15.21 -1.17
C SER A 108 -14.72 15.28 -0.04
N ASN A 109 -14.44 14.18 0.63
CA ASN A 109 -13.51 14.08 1.76
C ASN A 109 -12.04 14.30 1.36
N PHE A 110 -11.73 14.18 0.07
CA PHE A 110 -10.38 14.39 -0.47
C PHE A 110 -10.11 15.84 -0.92
N ILE A 111 -11.05 16.76 -0.70
CA ILE A 111 -10.92 18.15 -1.14
C ILE A 111 -10.56 19.07 0.04
N TYR A 112 -9.30 19.45 0.12
CA TYR A 112 -8.76 20.36 1.13
C TYR A 112 -8.91 21.82 0.71
N PHE A 113 -10.10 22.41 0.88
CA PHE A 113 -10.44 23.77 0.44
C PHE A 113 -9.50 24.85 1.02
N SER A 114 -9.05 24.70 2.26
CA SER A 114 -8.12 25.65 2.90
C SER A 114 -6.77 25.70 2.18
N VAL A 115 -6.24 24.55 1.77
CA VAL A 115 -4.97 24.43 1.04
C VAL A 115 -5.12 24.96 -0.38
N ILE A 116 -6.22 24.62 -1.07
CA ILE A 116 -6.52 25.19 -2.40
C ILE A 116 -6.52 26.72 -2.33
N LEU A 117 -7.22 27.29 -1.36
CA LEU A 117 -7.31 28.74 -1.21
C LEU A 117 -5.94 29.36 -0.98
N GLN A 118 -5.12 28.80 -0.10
CA GLN A 118 -3.75 29.27 0.17
C GLN A 118 -2.87 29.22 -1.09
N LEU A 119 -2.87 28.09 -1.79
CA LEU A 119 -2.09 27.92 -3.02
C LEU A 119 -2.53 28.89 -4.12
N VAL A 120 -3.84 29.07 -4.30
CA VAL A 120 -4.39 30.03 -5.28
C VAL A 120 -3.98 31.46 -4.94
N LEU A 121 -4.02 31.85 -3.67
CA LEU A 121 -3.62 33.20 -3.23
C LEU A 121 -2.12 33.44 -3.48
N VAL A 122 -1.26 32.47 -3.16
CA VAL A 122 0.18 32.54 -3.43
C VAL A 122 0.44 32.63 -4.93
N TYR A 123 -0.23 31.79 -5.73
CA TYR A 123 -0.09 31.82 -7.19
C TYR A 123 -0.54 33.14 -7.79
N ILE A 124 -1.68 33.68 -7.40
CA ILE A 124 -2.16 35.00 -7.84
C ILE A 124 -1.15 36.09 -7.50
N ALA A 125 -0.59 36.08 -6.29
CA ALA A 125 0.42 37.05 -5.90
C ALA A 125 1.68 36.98 -6.83
N ILE A 126 2.18 35.77 -7.12
CA ILE A 126 3.27 35.54 -8.05
C ILE A 126 2.93 36.07 -9.46
N VAL A 127 1.74 35.72 -9.98
CA VAL A 127 1.27 36.11 -11.30
C VAL A 127 1.15 37.65 -11.42
N VAL A 128 0.60 38.30 -10.37
CA VAL A 128 0.47 39.77 -10.32
C VAL A 128 1.86 40.45 -10.36
N VAL A 129 2.81 39.97 -9.57
CA VAL A 129 4.19 40.47 -9.58
C VAL A 129 4.81 40.29 -10.97
N GLY A 130 4.67 39.12 -11.58
CA GLY A 130 5.13 38.84 -12.94
C GLY A 130 4.49 39.77 -13.98
N PHE A 131 3.18 40.04 -13.84
CA PHE A 131 2.50 40.98 -14.73
C PHE A 131 3.01 42.43 -14.58
N MET A 132 3.30 42.87 -13.35
CA MET A 132 3.92 44.16 -13.11
C MET A 132 5.32 44.22 -13.75
N MET A 133 6.11 43.15 -13.64
CA MET A 133 7.40 43.03 -14.28
C MET A 133 7.29 43.08 -15.84
N LEU A 134 6.31 42.34 -16.40
CA LEU A 134 5.99 42.38 -17.82
C LEU A 134 5.62 43.81 -18.31
N LYS A 135 4.75 44.51 -17.53
CA LYS A 135 4.41 45.91 -17.87
C LYS A 135 5.64 46.81 -17.88
N LYS A 136 6.55 46.64 -16.93
CA LYS A 136 7.82 47.37 -16.90
C LYS A 136 8.67 47.08 -18.14
N CYS A 137 8.84 45.80 -18.50
CA CYS A 137 9.58 45.39 -19.71
C CYS A 137 8.98 45.95 -20.98
N LYS A 138 7.63 45.98 -21.10
CA LYS A 138 6.96 46.57 -22.30
C LYS A 138 7.03 48.09 -22.38
N LYS A 139 7.03 48.78 -21.24
CA LYS A 139 7.10 50.27 -21.20
C LYS A 139 8.42 50.79 -21.76
N ASP A 140 9.48 50.02 -21.65
CA ASP A 140 10.81 50.41 -22.13
C ASP A 140 10.93 50.39 -23.67
N LYS A 141 9.84 50.18 -24.44
CA LYS A 141 9.74 50.19 -25.91
C LYS A 141 10.94 49.58 -26.61
N ILE A 142 11.39 48.42 -26.12
CA ILE A 142 12.57 47.76 -26.70
C ILE A 142 12.17 47.16 -28.04
N LYS A 143 12.65 47.75 -29.14
CA LYS A 143 12.54 47.14 -30.46
C LYS A 143 13.46 45.92 -30.52
N ILE A 144 12.89 44.73 -30.26
CA ILE A 144 13.58 43.43 -30.22
C ILE A 144 14.15 43.03 -31.59
N ARG A 145 13.99 43.87 -32.62
CA ARG A 145 14.08 43.47 -34.01
C ARG A 145 15.50 43.14 -34.53
N GLN A 146 16.59 43.33 -33.78
CA GLN A 146 17.91 43.20 -34.43
C GLN A 146 19.10 42.64 -33.64
N HIS A 147 19.00 42.29 -32.35
CA HIS A 147 20.24 41.91 -31.63
C HIS A 147 20.15 40.63 -30.83
N TYR A 148 19.79 39.51 -31.46
CA TYR A 148 20.50 38.30 -31.13
C TYR A 148 21.90 38.41 -31.75
N SER A 149 22.77 39.20 -31.12
CA SER A 149 24.17 39.17 -31.51
C SER A 149 24.70 37.79 -31.22
N ILE A 150 25.56 37.28 -32.05
CA ILE A 150 26.32 36.03 -31.84
C ILE A 150 26.81 35.95 -30.39
N PHE A 151 27.18 37.08 -29.79
CA PHE A 151 27.58 37.17 -28.38
C PHE A 151 26.46 36.76 -27.39
N ASN A 152 25.18 37.18 -27.60
CA ASN A 152 24.08 36.78 -26.72
C ASN A 152 23.77 35.29 -26.85
N VAL A 153 23.86 34.73 -28.04
CA VAL A 153 23.72 33.31 -28.29
C VAL A 153 24.85 32.52 -27.59
N ILE A 154 26.08 32.98 -27.72
CA ILE A 154 27.25 32.39 -27.06
C ILE A 154 27.10 32.46 -25.54
N LEU A 155 26.64 33.60 -24.99
CA LEU A 155 26.43 33.76 -23.55
C LEU A 155 25.32 32.82 -23.02
N ILE A 156 24.22 32.70 -23.76
CA ILE A 156 23.13 31.78 -23.43
C ILE A 156 23.64 30.33 -23.44
N LEU A 157 24.35 29.94 -24.50
CA LEU A 157 24.93 28.61 -24.60
C LEU A 157 25.95 28.35 -23.48
N ALA A 158 26.79 29.35 -23.13
CA ALA A 158 27.74 29.21 -22.05
C ALA A 158 27.05 29.00 -20.68
N ILE A 159 25.99 29.76 -20.39
CA ILE A 159 25.21 29.60 -19.15
C ILE A 159 24.50 28.26 -19.16
N GLN A 160 23.96 27.83 -20.30
CA GLN A 160 23.31 26.54 -20.46
C GLN A 160 24.32 25.38 -20.24
N CYS A 161 25.49 25.47 -20.87
CA CYS A 161 26.57 24.50 -20.66
C CYS A 161 26.98 24.46 -19.17
N PHE A 162 27.14 25.63 -18.53
CA PHE A 162 27.48 25.68 -17.12
C PHE A 162 26.40 25.02 -16.24
N ALA A 163 25.11 25.28 -16.47
CA ALA A 163 24.02 24.65 -15.74
C ALA A 163 23.99 23.14 -15.98
N CYS A 164 24.19 22.69 -17.22
CA CYS A 164 24.31 21.27 -17.55
C CYS A 164 25.53 20.62 -16.89
N THR A 165 26.68 21.27 -16.94
CA THR A 165 27.91 20.75 -16.29
C THR A 165 27.70 20.64 -14.78
N TYR A 166 27.14 21.67 -14.16
CA TYR A 166 26.85 21.65 -12.73
C TYR A 166 25.88 20.52 -12.36
N TYR A 167 24.82 20.33 -13.14
CA TYR A 167 23.89 19.25 -12.97
C TYR A 167 24.57 17.88 -13.08
N ILE A 168 25.40 17.70 -14.10
CA ILE A 168 26.15 16.45 -14.34
C ILE A 168 27.16 16.23 -13.20
N ASP A 169 27.89 17.25 -12.79
CA ASP A 169 28.86 17.16 -11.70
C ASP A 169 28.19 16.76 -10.37
N GLU A 170 27.04 17.35 -10.03
CA GLU A 170 26.27 16.96 -8.84
C GLU A 170 25.78 15.52 -8.94
N ARG A 171 25.24 15.12 -10.09
CA ARG A 171 24.79 13.74 -10.30
C ARG A 171 25.95 12.73 -10.20
N LEU A 172 27.10 13.05 -10.80
CA LEU A 172 28.30 12.22 -10.68
C LEU A 172 28.83 12.18 -9.26
N TYR A 173 28.77 13.29 -8.53
CA TYR A 173 29.14 13.33 -7.12
C TYR A 173 28.25 12.40 -6.29
N ILE A 174 26.93 12.51 -6.44
CA ILE A 174 25.97 11.66 -5.73
C ILE A 174 26.22 10.17 -6.07
N ASN A 175 26.41 9.86 -7.35
CA ASN A 175 26.73 8.48 -7.76
C ASN A 175 28.07 8.01 -7.21
N SER A 176 29.05 8.89 -7.00
CA SER A 176 30.33 8.53 -6.41
C SER A 176 30.30 8.25 -4.90
N LEU A 177 29.19 8.62 -4.24
CA LEU A 177 28.94 8.23 -2.86
C LEU A 177 28.57 6.75 -2.73
N ALA A 178 28.22 6.08 -3.84
CA ALA A 178 28.14 4.62 -3.88
C ALA A 178 29.54 4.03 -3.65
N ASP A 179 29.67 3.08 -2.74
CA ASP A 179 30.95 2.40 -2.52
C ASP A 179 31.24 1.50 -3.72
N VAL A 180 32.18 1.95 -4.56
CA VAL A 180 32.48 1.35 -5.87
C VAL A 180 33.17 -0.03 -5.76
N ASP A 181 33.67 -0.37 -4.57
CA ASP A 181 34.46 -1.59 -4.36
C ASP A 181 33.62 -2.82 -3.99
N SER A 182 32.32 -2.66 -3.77
CA SER A 182 31.40 -3.80 -3.62
C SER A 182 30.18 -3.60 -4.52
N ALA A 183 29.92 -4.53 -5.43
CA ALA A 183 28.68 -4.59 -6.22
C ALA A 183 27.41 -4.62 -5.34
N ASP A 184 27.58 -4.81 -4.06
CA ASP A 184 26.55 -5.04 -3.04
C ASP A 184 26.20 -3.76 -2.23
N TYR A 185 26.85 -2.62 -2.46
CA TYR A 185 26.57 -1.41 -1.69
C TYR A 185 26.12 -0.25 -2.58
N VAL A 186 24.86 0.15 -2.40
CA VAL A 186 24.31 1.37 -2.96
C VAL A 186 24.19 2.38 -1.83
N SER A 187 24.80 3.57 -1.97
CA SER A 187 24.58 4.63 -0.97
C SER A 187 23.09 5.03 -0.94
N SER A 188 22.62 5.45 0.23
CA SER A 188 21.25 5.91 0.40
C SER A 188 20.85 7.00 -0.61
N ASP A 189 21.76 7.93 -0.89
CA ASP A 189 21.51 9.04 -1.81
C ASP A 189 21.47 8.58 -3.28
N THR A 190 22.34 7.67 -3.66
CA THR A 190 22.33 7.07 -5.00
C THR A 190 21.05 6.24 -5.21
N PHE A 191 20.66 5.45 -4.20
CA PHE A 191 19.43 4.71 -4.24
C PHE A 191 18.22 5.63 -4.43
N LEU A 192 18.06 6.66 -3.60
CA LEU A 192 16.98 7.63 -3.69
C LEU A 192 16.96 8.42 -5.01
N MET A 193 18.13 8.63 -5.63
CA MET A 193 18.22 9.32 -6.91
C MET A 193 17.76 8.44 -8.09
N ASN A 194 18.03 7.14 -8.03
CA ASN A 194 17.84 6.22 -9.14
C ASN A 194 16.58 5.33 -8.99
N THR A 195 15.87 5.43 -7.86
CA THR A 195 14.69 4.63 -7.62
C THR A 195 13.39 5.42 -7.71
N SER A 196 12.32 4.77 -8.16
CA SER A 196 10.94 5.27 -8.03
C SER A 196 10.34 4.97 -6.65
N PHE A 197 11.05 4.23 -5.80
CA PHE A 197 10.66 3.93 -4.43
C PHE A 197 11.01 5.09 -3.50
N MET A 198 10.42 5.10 -2.31
CA MET A 198 10.67 6.12 -1.30
C MET A 198 10.50 7.55 -1.85
N LYS A 199 9.41 7.79 -2.54
CA LYS A 199 9.10 9.05 -3.24
C LYS A 199 9.26 10.27 -2.33
N TYR A 200 8.79 10.16 -1.07
CA TYR A 200 8.92 11.23 -0.07
C TYR A 200 10.40 11.54 0.23
N GLY A 201 11.23 10.53 0.45
CA GLY A 201 12.67 10.69 0.69
C GLY A 201 13.38 11.29 -0.51
N SER A 202 13.10 10.78 -1.71
CA SER A 202 13.67 11.30 -2.95
C SER A 202 13.25 12.77 -3.18
N TYR A 203 11.98 13.11 -2.97
CA TYR A 203 11.49 14.47 -3.09
C TYR A 203 12.15 15.41 -2.06
N SER A 204 12.26 14.97 -0.80
CA SER A 204 12.92 15.70 0.27
C SER A 204 14.39 16.04 -0.05
N LYS A 205 15.12 15.10 -0.66
CA LYS A 205 16.53 15.32 -1.02
C LYS A 205 16.72 16.16 -2.29
N PHE A 206 15.95 15.89 -3.34
CA PHE A 206 16.19 16.45 -4.67
C PHE A 206 15.24 17.58 -5.06
N GLY A 207 14.15 17.81 -4.34
CA GLY A 207 13.13 18.80 -4.64
C GLY A 207 12.23 18.40 -5.80
N SER A 208 11.19 19.20 -6.09
CA SER A 208 10.18 18.88 -7.10
C SER A 208 10.73 18.72 -8.51
N TYR A 209 11.62 19.59 -8.92
CA TYR A 209 12.21 19.52 -10.27
C TYR A 209 13.26 18.41 -10.37
N GLY A 210 14.05 18.19 -9.30
CA GLY A 210 15.02 17.11 -9.23
C GLY A 210 14.35 15.75 -9.26
N TYR A 211 13.35 15.56 -8.43
CA TYR A 211 12.56 14.34 -8.35
C TYR A 211 11.94 13.93 -9.70
N ILE A 212 11.20 14.85 -10.35
CA ILE A 212 10.59 14.58 -11.66
C ILE A 212 11.66 14.27 -12.71
N THR A 213 12.79 14.99 -12.68
CA THR A 213 13.88 14.75 -13.64
C THR A 213 14.50 13.36 -13.43
N ASN A 214 14.70 12.94 -12.19
CA ASN A 214 15.22 11.61 -11.88
C ASN A 214 14.28 10.51 -12.38
N LEU A 215 12.97 10.64 -12.13
CA LEU A 215 11.97 9.71 -12.65
C LEU A 215 12.02 9.60 -14.17
N LEU A 216 12.10 10.73 -14.89
CA LEU A 216 12.16 10.74 -16.36
C LEU A 216 13.46 10.14 -16.91
N MET A 217 14.57 10.25 -16.18
CA MET A 217 15.86 9.72 -16.60
C MET A 217 15.99 8.23 -16.31
N GLY A 218 15.46 7.75 -15.17
CA GLY A 218 15.49 6.34 -14.80
C GLY A 218 14.68 5.43 -15.76
N MET A 219 13.68 5.96 -16.44
CA MET A 219 12.86 5.21 -17.40
C MET A 219 13.61 4.69 -18.65
N ASN A 220 14.88 5.04 -18.86
CA ASN A 220 15.62 4.71 -20.09
C ASN A 220 17.03 4.12 -19.86
N ASP A 221 17.43 3.86 -18.62
CA ASP A 221 18.77 3.36 -18.32
C ASP A 221 18.83 1.83 -18.52
N LYS A 222 19.27 1.42 -19.73
CA LYS A 222 19.67 0.02 -19.94
C LYS A 222 21.00 -0.23 -19.22
N ILE A 223 21.00 -1.24 -18.33
CA ILE A 223 22.20 -1.68 -17.66
C ILE A 223 23.15 -2.40 -18.65
N ASP A 224 24.43 -2.35 -18.40
CA ASP A 224 25.42 -3.08 -19.20
C ASP A 224 25.40 -4.60 -18.92
N GLU A 225 26.04 -5.37 -19.76
CA GLU A 225 26.06 -6.84 -19.65
C GLU A 225 26.72 -7.34 -18.35
N GLU A 226 27.62 -6.58 -17.76
CA GLU A 226 28.29 -6.94 -16.50
C GLU A 226 27.33 -6.80 -15.32
N VAL A 227 26.56 -5.70 -15.25
CA VAL A 227 25.53 -5.47 -14.25
C VAL A 227 24.38 -6.48 -14.39
N GLN A 228 23.95 -6.78 -15.65
CA GLN A 228 22.94 -7.83 -15.88
C GLN A 228 23.40 -9.18 -15.34
N LYS A 229 24.65 -9.56 -15.64
CA LYS A 229 25.22 -10.80 -15.14
C LYS A 229 25.32 -10.82 -13.62
N ALA A 230 25.80 -9.72 -13.00
CA ALA A 230 25.88 -9.63 -11.53
C ALA A 230 24.50 -9.76 -10.89
N THR A 231 23.45 -9.16 -11.49
CA THR A 231 22.06 -9.28 -11.03
C THR A 231 21.59 -10.74 -11.08
N ILE A 232 21.79 -11.42 -12.20
CA ILE A 232 21.41 -12.83 -12.36
C ILE A 232 22.20 -13.71 -11.40
N ASP A 233 23.50 -13.48 -11.27
CA ASP A 233 24.38 -14.22 -10.38
C ASP A 233 23.97 -14.06 -8.91
N TYR A 234 23.53 -12.87 -8.48
CA TYR A 234 23.01 -12.62 -7.14
C TYR A 234 21.85 -13.55 -6.80
N PHE A 235 20.83 -13.61 -7.66
CA PHE A 235 19.67 -14.48 -7.44
C PHE A 235 19.99 -15.96 -7.58
N ASN A 236 20.86 -16.33 -8.53
CA ASN A 236 21.23 -17.73 -8.74
C ASN A 236 22.25 -18.28 -7.71
N SER A 237 22.98 -17.41 -7.01
CA SER A 237 23.91 -17.79 -5.94
C SER A 237 23.24 -17.89 -4.57
N GLY A 238 21.98 -17.45 -4.45
CA GLY A 238 21.25 -17.50 -3.19
C GLY A 238 21.22 -18.92 -2.63
N GLU A 239 21.55 -19.04 -1.36
CA GLU A 239 21.34 -20.31 -0.64
C GLU A 239 19.86 -20.62 -0.66
N LYS A 240 19.50 -21.87 -0.98
CA LYS A 240 18.15 -22.34 -0.75
C LYS A 240 17.85 -22.17 0.72
N TYR A 241 16.73 -21.54 1.01
CA TYR A 241 16.26 -21.50 2.37
C TYR A 241 16.03 -22.94 2.82
N ASN A 242 16.78 -23.35 3.80
CA ASN A 242 16.70 -24.68 4.35
C ASN A 242 16.03 -24.52 5.72
N TYR A 243 14.73 -24.78 5.78
CA TYR A 243 13.90 -24.69 7.00
C TYR A 243 14.25 -25.76 8.05
N THR A 244 15.47 -26.33 8.02
CA THR A 244 15.89 -27.33 9.00
C THR A 244 15.80 -26.87 10.45
N ASP A 245 15.70 -25.55 10.65
CA ASP A 245 15.54 -24.94 11.99
C ASP A 245 14.07 -24.64 12.32
N SER A 246 13.12 -24.88 11.42
CA SER A 246 11.69 -24.72 11.65
C SER A 246 11.06 -26.05 12.06
N GLU A 247 10.44 -26.08 13.23
CA GLU A 247 9.76 -27.28 13.74
C GLU A 247 8.46 -27.59 13.00
N VAL A 248 7.95 -26.62 12.22
CA VAL A 248 6.69 -26.73 11.46
C VAL A 248 6.90 -26.95 9.95
N PHE A 249 8.14 -27.16 9.52
CA PHE A 249 8.41 -27.35 8.10
C PHE A 249 7.69 -28.59 7.54
N GLY A 250 6.72 -28.34 6.65
CA GLY A 250 5.98 -29.37 5.93
C GLY A 250 4.84 -30.02 6.71
N ILE A 251 4.40 -29.44 7.84
CA ILE A 251 3.25 -29.98 8.59
C ILE A 251 1.93 -29.92 7.81
N ASP A 252 1.79 -29.02 6.85
CA ASP A 252 0.65 -28.87 5.93
C ASP A 252 0.99 -29.36 4.50
N SER A 253 1.99 -30.22 4.34
CA SER A 253 2.45 -30.65 3.02
C SER A 253 1.33 -31.30 2.20
N GLY A 254 1.00 -30.68 1.05
CA GLY A 254 -0.06 -31.13 0.15
C GLY A 254 -1.43 -30.56 0.45
N ASN A 255 -1.58 -29.77 1.49
CA ASN A 255 -2.84 -29.10 1.83
C ASN A 255 -3.23 -28.04 0.77
N ASN A 256 -4.53 -27.81 0.66
CA ASN A 256 -5.08 -26.67 -0.04
C ASN A 256 -4.70 -25.36 0.67
N VAL A 257 -4.70 -24.25 -0.05
CA VAL A 257 -4.44 -22.93 0.52
C VAL A 257 -5.49 -21.94 0.05
N ILE A 258 -6.13 -21.26 0.99
CA ILE A 258 -7.00 -20.10 0.70
C ILE A 258 -6.40 -18.88 1.38
N VAL A 259 -6.07 -17.86 0.60
CA VAL A 259 -5.64 -16.55 1.10
C VAL A 259 -6.78 -15.57 0.88
N ILE A 260 -7.32 -15.00 1.94
CA ILE A 260 -8.38 -13.99 1.89
C ILE A 260 -7.78 -12.64 2.29
N MET A 261 -7.70 -11.74 1.33
CA MET A 261 -7.31 -10.35 1.58
C MET A 261 -8.56 -9.54 1.91
N MET A 262 -8.63 -9.11 3.16
CA MET A 262 -9.78 -8.42 3.74
C MET A 262 -9.61 -6.91 3.57
N GLU A 263 -10.54 -6.28 2.89
CA GLU A 263 -10.52 -4.84 2.65
C GLU A 263 -10.67 -4.07 3.97
N SER A 264 -9.68 -3.22 4.31
CA SER A 264 -9.69 -2.25 5.42
C SER A 264 -10.06 -2.80 6.81
N LEU A 265 -9.91 -4.09 7.08
CA LEU A 265 -10.41 -4.70 8.31
C LEU A 265 -9.47 -4.44 9.49
N GLU A 266 -10.04 -4.17 10.66
CA GLU A 266 -9.34 -3.76 11.88
C GLU A 266 -9.58 -4.72 13.04
N TRP A 267 -8.60 -4.83 13.95
CA TRP A 267 -8.72 -5.65 15.14
C TRP A 267 -9.91 -5.30 16.02
N PHE A 268 -10.31 -4.05 16.09
CA PHE A 268 -11.46 -3.64 16.91
C PHE A 268 -12.82 -4.19 16.41
N CYS A 269 -12.89 -4.72 15.19
CA CYS A 269 -14.07 -5.44 14.71
C CYS A 269 -14.26 -6.79 15.41
N PHE A 270 -13.18 -7.36 15.95
CA PHE A 270 -13.20 -8.68 16.62
C PHE A 270 -13.19 -8.57 18.15
N GLY A 271 -13.23 -7.37 18.70
CA GLY A 271 -13.13 -7.17 20.15
C GLY A 271 -11.74 -7.39 20.74
N ASP A 272 -10.72 -7.60 19.92
CA ASP A 272 -9.37 -7.96 20.34
C ASP A 272 -8.36 -6.83 20.10
N GLY A 273 -8.70 -5.61 20.45
CA GLY A 273 -7.78 -4.50 20.46
C GLY A 273 -7.51 -4.02 21.88
N ASN A 274 -6.28 -3.99 22.32
CA ASN A 274 -5.86 -3.36 23.56
C ASN A 274 -5.90 -1.83 23.42
N TYR A 275 -7.03 -1.29 22.92
CA TYR A 275 -7.21 0.15 22.77
C TYR A 275 -7.90 0.71 24.00
N ASP A 276 -7.41 1.83 24.53
CA ASP A 276 -8.01 2.58 25.66
C ASP A 276 -9.45 3.07 25.39
N SER A 277 -9.92 2.89 24.16
CA SER A 277 -11.23 3.35 23.69
C SER A 277 -12.45 2.53 24.19
N GLY A 278 -12.25 1.46 24.95
CA GLY A 278 -13.34 0.66 25.51
C GLY A 278 -14.04 -0.28 24.53
N PHE A 279 -13.50 -0.46 23.32
CA PHE A 279 -13.97 -1.44 22.33
C PHE A 279 -13.55 -2.89 22.64
N ASN A 280 -12.83 -3.11 23.72
CA ASN A 280 -12.37 -4.42 24.15
C ASN A 280 -13.59 -5.29 24.52
N ASN A 281 -13.78 -6.39 23.82
CA ASN A 281 -14.68 -7.51 24.10
C ASN A 281 -16.14 -7.44 23.59
N LEU A 282 -16.46 -6.73 22.50
CA LEU A 282 -17.87 -6.60 22.11
C LEU A 282 -18.23 -7.12 20.72
N SER A 283 -17.27 -7.54 19.92
CA SER A 283 -17.53 -7.80 18.50
C SER A 283 -17.61 -9.28 18.12
N TYR A 284 -17.28 -10.22 19.01
CA TYR A 284 -17.34 -11.65 18.67
C TYR A 284 -18.77 -12.10 18.27
N GLU A 285 -19.81 -11.48 18.83
CA GLU A 285 -21.20 -11.74 18.46
C GLU A 285 -21.53 -11.27 17.05
N LEU A 286 -20.76 -10.29 16.52
CA LEU A 286 -20.97 -9.70 15.22
C LEU A 286 -20.08 -10.33 14.12
N THR A 287 -19.01 -11.03 14.52
CA THR A 287 -18.05 -11.69 13.60
C THR A 287 -17.69 -13.11 14.10
N PRO A 288 -18.70 -14.00 14.30
CA PRO A 288 -18.49 -15.28 14.94
C PRO A 288 -17.62 -16.25 14.14
N ASN A 289 -17.65 -16.21 12.81
CA ASN A 289 -16.88 -17.13 11.97
C ASN A 289 -15.38 -16.86 12.04
N ILE A 290 -14.99 -15.57 11.94
CA ILE A 290 -13.59 -15.15 12.09
C ILE A 290 -13.11 -15.47 13.52
N TYR A 291 -13.95 -15.20 14.51
CA TYR A 291 -13.64 -15.48 15.91
C TYR A 291 -13.42 -16.97 16.15
N SER A 292 -14.24 -17.81 15.52
CA SER A 292 -14.11 -19.28 15.56
C SER A 292 -12.79 -19.74 14.93
N LEU A 293 -12.32 -19.11 13.87
CA LEU A 293 -11.01 -19.41 13.28
C LEU A 293 -9.85 -19.01 14.19
N ILE A 294 -10.01 -17.96 15.00
CA ILE A 294 -8.97 -17.50 15.92
C ILE A 294 -8.90 -18.34 17.19
N TYR A 295 -10.05 -18.62 17.79
CA TYR A 295 -10.15 -19.16 19.15
C TYR A 295 -10.80 -20.57 19.23
N GLY A 296 -11.24 -21.13 18.09
CA GLY A 296 -11.99 -22.36 18.03
C GLY A 296 -13.49 -22.18 18.27
N GLU A 297 -14.30 -23.15 17.79
CA GLU A 297 -15.77 -23.11 17.90
C GLU A 297 -16.27 -23.15 19.36
N ASP A 298 -15.56 -23.83 20.24
CA ASP A 298 -15.94 -23.98 21.64
C ASP A 298 -15.85 -22.66 22.43
N TYR A 299 -15.02 -21.72 22.00
CA TYR A 299 -14.90 -20.41 22.65
C TYR A 299 -16.16 -19.56 22.52
N LEU A 300 -16.90 -19.67 21.44
CA LEU A 300 -18.18 -18.96 21.25
C LEU A 300 -19.25 -19.42 22.27
N THR A 301 -19.17 -20.67 22.75
CA THR A 301 -20.10 -21.23 23.71
C THR A 301 -19.66 -21.08 25.16
N ASP A 302 -18.38 -20.99 25.42
CA ASP A 302 -17.76 -20.76 26.74
C ASP A 302 -16.50 -19.87 26.63
N PRO A 303 -16.66 -18.54 26.67
CA PRO A 303 -15.53 -17.60 26.61
C PRO A 303 -14.52 -17.71 27.77
N ASN A 304 -14.83 -18.49 28.80
CA ASN A 304 -13.91 -18.79 29.90
C ASN A 304 -13.19 -20.14 29.72
N ASN A 305 -13.35 -20.78 28.56
CA ASN A 305 -12.62 -21.99 28.23
C ASN A 305 -11.14 -21.61 27.98
N GLU A 306 -10.28 -21.91 28.95
CA GLU A 306 -8.84 -21.70 28.83
C GLU A 306 -8.16 -22.69 27.87
N ASN A 307 -8.86 -23.73 27.41
CA ASN A 307 -8.39 -24.63 26.38
C ASN A 307 -8.73 -24.04 25.00
N LEU A 308 -8.01 -23.04 24.58
CA LEU A 308 -8.05 -22.55 23.19
C LEU A 308 -7.64 -23.71 22.28
N ASP A 309 -8.43 -24.01 21.28
CA ASP A 309 -8.01 -24.85 20.17
C ASP A 309 -6.93 -24.07 19.39
N ASN A 310 -5.66 -24.33 19.71
CA ASN A 310 -4.50 -23.61 19.21
C ASN A 310 -4.15 -24.04 17.78
N ASP A 311 -5.07 -23.84 16.84
CA ASP A 311 -4.90 -24.15 15.43
C ASP A 311 -4.54 -22.93 14.57
N SER A 312 -4.45 -21.76 15.19
CA SER A 312 -4.19 -20.52 14.46
C SER A 312 -2.94 -19.78 14.96
N LEU A 313 -2.20 -19.25 14.01
CA LEU A 313 -1.21 -18.23 14.24
C LEU A 313 -1.89 -16.88 14.13
N VAL A 314 -1.84 -16.08 15.18
CA VAL A 314 -2.45 -14.74 15.23
C VAL A 314 -1.36 -13.68 15.32
N ALA A 315 -1.07 -13.02 14.20
CA ALA A 315 -0.01 -12.02 14.09
C ALA A 315 -0.54 -10.63 14.47
N LYS A 316 -0.55 -10.29 15.77
CA LYS A 316 -1.07 -9.00 16.26
C LYS A 316 -0.21 -7.79 15.94
N LYS A 317 1.01 -8.00 15.46
CA LYS A 317 1.94 -6.95 15.01
C LYS A 317 2.13 -6.99 13.49
N PHE A 318 1.09 -7.41 12.76
CA PHE A 318 1.10 -7.35 11.32
C PHE A 318 0.91 -5.91 10.86
N PHE A 319 1.90 -5.44 10.11
CA PHE A 319 1.99 -4.07 9.65
C PHE A 319 1.67 -3.95 8.16
N ALA A 320 0.72 -3.08 7.82
CA ALA A 320 0.44 -2.75 6.44
C ALA A 320 0.16 -1.25 6.28
N LYS A 321 1.18 -0.53 5.90
CA LYS A 321 1.09 0.86 5.47
C LYS A 321 1.21 0.93 3.95
N SER A 322 0.11 0.64 3.26
CA SER A 322 0.06 0.56 1.80
C SER A 322 -1.36 0.80 1.29
N LYS A 323 -1.56 0.65 0.00
CA LYS A 323 -2.88 0.61 -0.66
C LYS A 323 -3.18 -0.85 -1.01
N THR A 324 -4.45 -1.16 -1.26
CA THR A 324 -4.92 -2.50 -1.63
C THR A 324 -4.03 -3.17 -2.68
N ASN A 325 -3.77 -2.50 -3.80
CA ASN A 325 -2.98 -3.05 -4.91
C ASN A 325 -1.51 -3.30 -4.58
N TYR A 326 -0.94 -2.63 -3.57
CA TYR A 326 0.41 -2.90 -3.09
C TYR A 326 0.44 -4.05 -2.10
N SER A 327 -0.49 -4.10 -1.14
CA SER A 327 -0.61 -5.22 -0.21
C SER A 327 -0.88 -6.53 -0.93
N GLU A 328 -1.72 -6.49 -1.97
CA GLU A 328 -1.95 -7.59 -2.91
C GLU A 328 -0.64 -8.06 -3.55
N ALA A 329 0.16 -7.12 -4.09
CA ALA A 329 1.44 -7.43 -4.70
C ALA A 329 2.44 -8.03 -3.69
N TYR A 330 2.51 -7.47 -2.48
CA TYR A 330 3.40 -8.00 -1.43
C TYR A 330 3.04 -9.45 -1.07
N ALA A 331 1.75 -9.76 -0.96
CA ALA A 331 1.28 -11.10 -0.64
C ALA A 331 1.47 -12.11 -1.79
N ILE A 332 1.33 -11.68 -3.06
CA ILE A 332 1.45 -12.56 -4.23
C ILE A 332 2.91 -12.75 -4.66
N LEU A 333 3.74 -11.71 -4.53
CA LEU A 333 5.13 -11.73 -4.98
C LEU A 333 6.15 -11.96 -3.85
N GLY A 334 5.77 -11.72 -2.58
CA GLY A 334 6.72 -11.66 -1.47
C GLY A 334 7.76 -10.53 -1.62
N ASN A 335 7.43 -9.55 -2.46
CA ASN A 335 8.31 -8.50 -2.92
C ASN A 335 7.50 -7.23 -3.19
N TYR A 336 8.20 -6.08 -3.36
CA TYR A 336 7.51 -4.89 -3.83
C TYR A 336 7.17 -5.02 -5.32
N PRO A 337 6.05 -4.41 -5.74
CA PRO A 337 5.59 -4.50 -7.12
C PRO A 337 6.45 -3.66 -8.06
N VAL A 338 6.30 -3.92 -9.35
CA VAL A 338 6.78 -3.06 -10.42
C VAL A 338 5.77 -1.94 -10.65
N GLY A 339 6.21 -0.70 -10.75
CA GLY A 339 5.34 0.46 -10.99
C GLY A 339 4.43 0.79 -9.80
N GLU A 340 3.15 1.05 -10.07
CA GLU A 340 2.15 1.40 -9.05
C GLU A 340 1.32 0.17 -8.64
N GLY A 341 1.93 -0.71 -7.87
CA GLY A 341 1.27 -1.93 -7.39
C GLY A 341 1.05 -2.94 -8.51
N MET A 342 -0.10 -3.64 -8.48
CA MET A 342 -0.47 -4.60 -9.53
C MET A 342 -0.99 -3.94 -10.81
N THR A 343 -0.92 -2.63 -10.90
CA THR A 343 -1.50 -1.82 -11.99
C THR A 343 -0.50 -1.41 -13.05
N ASP A 344 0.62 -2.08 -13.22
CA ASP A 344 1.51 -1.75 -14.34
C ASP A 344 0.86 -2.13 -15.68
N ILE A 345 0.06 -1.19 -16.14
CA ILE A 345 -0.74 -1.27 -17.36
C ILE A 345 0.13 -1.25 -18.62
N ALA A 346 1.36 -0.78 -18.54
CA ALA A 346 2.24 -0.83 -19.70
C ALA A 346 2.45 -2.28 -20.18
N GLY A 347 2.03 -3.24 -19.33
CA GLY A 347 1.94 -4.64 -19.70
C GLY A 347 3.28 -5.34 -19.79
N ASP A 348 4.34 -4.59 -20.03
CA ASP A 348 5.64 -5.15 -20.32
C ASP A 348 6.27 -5.81 -19.08
N SER A 349 6.06 -5.25 -17.90
CA SER A 349 6.65 -5.76 -16.66
C SER A 349 5.97 -7.04 -16.17
N TYR A 350 4.66 -7.15 -16.36
CA TYR A 350 3.87 -8.36 -16.03
C TYR A 350 3.56 -9.23 -17.24
N ASP A 351 4.19 -8.99 -18.39
CA ASP A 351 4.07 -9.85 -19.56
C ASP A 351 4.94 -11.11 -19.38
N SER A 352 4.30 -12.27 -19.28
CA SER A 352 4.98 -13.56 -19.10
C SER A 352 5.91 -13.95 -20.29
N SER A 353 5.74 -13.31 -21.45
CA SER A 353 6.66 -13.48 -22.57
C SER A 353 8.01 -12.80 -22.35
N LEU A 354 8.04 -11.77 -21.50
CA LEU A 354 9.24 -11.02 -21.11
C LEU A 354 9.76 -11.48 -19.76
N ASN A 355 8.85 -11.66 -18.78
CA ASN A 355 9.17 -12.08 -17.42
C ASN A 355 8.35 -13.31 -17.03
N ALA A 356 9.00 -14.35 -16.53
CA ALA A 356 8.33 -15.49 -15.90
C ALA A 356 8.35 -15.29 -14.38
N PHE A 357 7.20 -15.04 -13.78
CA PHE A 357 7.07 -14.86 -12.33
C PHE A 357 7.00 -16.21 -11.60
N ASN A 358 7.94 -17.09 -11.88
CA ASN A 358 8.00 -18.45 -11.31
C ASN A 358 8.22 -18.47 -9.79
N TYR A 359 8.51 -17.32 -9.19
CA TYR A 359 8.69 -17.14 -7.75
C TYR A 359 7.44 -16.60 -7.06
N SER A 360 6.45 -16.09 -7.79
CA SER A 360 5.18 -15.69 -7.20
C SER A 360 4.50 -16.89 -6.53
N MET A 361 3.67 -16.64 -5.54
CA MET A 361 2.95 -17.72 -4.86
C MET A 361 2.15 -18.60 -5.83
N PRO A 362 1.31 -18.06 -6.74
CA PRO A 362 0.62 -18.88 -7.73
C PRO A 362 1.59 -19.58 -8.70
N GLY A 363 2.68 -18.92 -9.11
CA GLY A 363 3.66 -19.50 -10.03
C GLY A 363 4.38 -20.72 -9.43
N VAL A 364 4.78 -20.65 -8.16
CA VAL A 364 5.40 -21.78 -7.45
C VAL A 364 4.39 -22.91 -7.26
N LEU A 365 3.19 -22.60 -6.74
CA LEU A 365 2.18 -23.62 -6.45
C LEU A 365 1.64 -24.27 -7.74
N SER A 366 1.42 -23.52 -8.82
CA SER A 366 1.07 -24.09 -10.13
C SER A 366 2.16 -25.05 -10.64
N SER A 367 3.45 -24.70 -10.47
CA SER A 367 4.56 -25.58 -10.83
C SER A 367 4.60 -26.90 -10.05
N LEU A 368 3.99 -26.91 -8.86
CA LEU A 368 3.84 -28.09 -7.99
C LEU A 368 2.53 -28.85 -8.25
N GLY A 369 1.72 -28.41 -9.20
CA GLY A 369 0.49 -29.09 -9.62
C GLY A 369 -0.79 -28.60 -8.94
N TYR A 370 -0.73 -27.51 -8.20
CA TYR A 370 -1.94 -26.88 -7.65
C TYR A 370 -2.81 -26.24 -8.73
N ASN A 371 -4.12 -26.31 -8.57
CA ASN A 371 -5.06 -25.42 -9.26
C ASN A 371 -4.97 -24.04 -8.64
N THR A 372 -4.63 -23.00 -9.42
CA THR A 372 -4.42 -21.67 -8.89
C THR A 372 -5.49 -20.69 -9.37
N SER A 373 -6.24 -20.13 -8.45
CA SER A 373 -7.38 -19.26 -8.72
C SER A 373 -7.24 -17.90 -8.02
N TYR A 374 -7.62 -16.85 -8.74
CA TYR A 374 -7.81 -15.50 -8.21
C TYR A 374 -9.28 -15.12 -8.32
N VAL A 375 -9.89 -14.71 -7.21
CA VAL A 375 -11.31 -14.32 -7.14
C VAL A 375 -11.42 -12.94 -6.53
N HIS A 376 -12.22 -12.06 -7.14
CA HIS A 376 -12.44 -10.70 -6.65
C HIS A 376 -13.93 -10.36 -6.62
N SER A 377 -14.42 -9.88 -5.48
CA SER A 377 -15.83 -9.48 -5.31
C SER A 377 -16.21 -8.18 -6.04
N HIS A 378 -15.30 -7.65 -6.84
CA HIS A 378 -15.54 -6.54 -7.76
C HIS A 378 -15.23 -6.94 -9.22
N VAL A 379 -15.45 -6.03 -10.19
CA VAL A 379 -15.14 -6.29 -11.60
C VAL A 379 -13.63 -6.50 -11.78
N ILE A 380 -13.26 -7.53 -12.51
CA ILE A 380 -11.86 -7.97 -12.62
C ILE A 380 -10.96 -7.00 -13.38
N SER A 381 -11.54 -6.14 -14.21
CA SER A 381 -10.79 -5.12 -14.94
C SER A 381 -10.30 -3.97 -14.05
N PHE A 382 -10.82 -3.86 -12.83
CA PHE A 382 -10.34 -2.84 -11.88
C PHE A 382 -8.87 -3.11 -11.52
N TYR A 383 -8.02 -2.09 -11.67
CA TYR A 383 -6.57 -2.20 -11.60
C TYR A 383 -5.96 -3.18 -12.64
N ASP A 384 -6.61 -3.37 -13.79
CA ASP A 384 -6.15 -4.27 -14.87
C ASP A 384 -5.80 -5.71 -14.43
N ARG A 385 -6.41 -6.21 -13.36
CA ARG A 385 -6.17 -7.55 -12.82
C ARG A 385 -6.42 -8.66 -13.84
N ASN A 386 -7.38 -8.45 -14.74
CA ASN A 386 -7.65 -9.33 -15.88
C ASN A 386 -6.46 -9.50 -16.84
N LYS A 387 -5.48 -8.59 -16.81
CA LYS A 387 -4.27 -8.65 -17.64
C LYS A 387 -3.05 -9.15 -16.87
N THR A 388 -2.92 -8.71 -15.61
CA THR A 388 -1.71 -8.94 -14.83
C THR A 388 -1.70 -10.31 -14.14
N HIS A 389 -2.82 -10.76 -13.58
CA HIS A 389 -2.85 -11.93 -12.69
C HIS A 389 -2.59 -13.26 -13.39
N SER A 390 -3.08 -13.44 -14.62
CA SER A 390 -2.73 -14.63 -15.41
C SER A 390 -1.23 -14.73 -15.68
N ASN A 391 -0.55 -13.59 -15.85
CA ASN A 391 0.90 -13.54 -16.06
C ASN A 391 1.69 -13.87 -14.79
N LEU A 392 1.06 -13.72 -13.62
CA LEU A 392 1.66 -14.07 -12.33
C LEU A 392 1.55 -15.55 -11.97
N GLY A 393 0.86 -16.34 -12.77
CA GLY A 393 0.75 -17.80 -12.61
C GLY A 393 -0.59 -18.30 -12.11
N PHE A 394 -1.62 -17.45 -12.01
CA PHE A 394 -2.99 -17.90 -11.79
C PHE A 394 -3.56 -18.56 -13.05
N GLU A 395 -4.06 -19.79 -12.92
CA GLU A 395 -4.73 -20.51 -14.00
C GLU A 395 -6.13 -19.92 -14.27
N ASN A 396 -6.80 -19.50 -13.19
CA ASN A 396 -8.14 -18.93 -13.23
C ASN A 396 -8.13 -17.53 -12.62
N VAL A 397 -8.73 -16.57 -13.32
CA VAL A 397 -8.83 -15.18 -12.83
C VAL A 397 -10.27 -14.73 -13.03
N THR A 398 -11.03 -14.59 -11.95
CA THR A 398 -12.47 -14.33 -11.98
C THR A 398 -12.82 -13.16 -11.10
N GLY A 399 -13.48 -12.16 -11.66
CA GLY A 399 -14.16 -11.10 -10.93
C GLY A 399 -15.65 -11.30 -10.89
N LYS A 400 -16.36 -10.41 -10.24
CA LYS A 400 -17.81 -10.36 -10.20
C LYS A 400 -18.47 -10.49 -11.58
N ASP A 401 -17.88 -9.85 -12.59
CA ASP A 401 -18.33 -9.88 -13.98
C ASP A 401 -18.11 -11.23 -14.70
N GLY A 402 -17.36 -12.15 -14.08
CA GLY A 402 -17.11 -13.50 -14.60
C GLY A 402 -17.89 -14.61 -13.92
N VAL A 403 -18.65 -14.33 -12.85
CA VAL A 403 -19.41 -15.35 -12.10
C VAL A 403 -20.65 -15.78 -12.90
N LEU A 404 -20.77 -17.09 -13.11
CA LEU A 404 -21.86 -17.72 -13.86
C LEU A 404 -22.72 -18.60 -12.93
N ASP A 405 -24.02 -18.67 -13.21
CA ASP A 405 -24.94 -19.63 -12.56
C ASP A 405 -24.74 -21.06 -13.10
N SER A 406 -25.46 -22.02 -12.52
CA SER A 406 -25.40 -23.43 -12.93
C SER A 406 -25.87 -23.69 -14.39
N GLN A 407 -26.49 -22.71 -15.03
CA GLN A 407 -26.91 -22.77 -16.43
C GLN A 407 -25.92 -22.03 -17.35
N GLY A 408 -24.87 -21.43 -16.81
CA GLY A 408 -23.87 -20.67 -17.56
C GLY A 408 -24.29 -19.23 -17.89
N ASN A 409 -25.30 -18.67 -17.20
CA ASN A 409 -25.67 -17.27 -17.36
C ASN A 409 -24.91 -16.40 -16.35
N PRO A 410 -24.54 -15.14 -16.72
CA PRO A 410 -23.96 -14.21 -15.76
C PRO A 410 -24.88 -13.97 -14.56
N VAL A 411 -24.34 -14.11 -13.34
CA VAL A 411 -25.07 -13.83 -12.09
C VAL A 411 -25.26 -12.34 -11.92
N TYR A 412 -24.23 -11.56 -12.23
CA TYR A 412 -24.22 -10.11 -12.06
C TYR A 412 -24.27 -9.41 -13.42
N THR A 413 -25.12 -8.39 -13.56
CA THR A 413 -25.37 -7.70 -14.84
C THR A 413 -25.75 -6.24 -14.63
N GLY A 414 -25.53 -5.41 -15.65
CA GLY A 414 -26.03 -4.03 -15.67
C GLY A 414 -25.48 -3.16 -14.53
N ASP A 415 -26.36 -2.75 -13.62
CA ASP A 415 -25.97 -1.86 -12.51
C ASP A 415 -25.13 -2.56 -11.44
N ASP A 416 -25.24 -3.89 -11.32
CA ASP A 416 -24.42 -4.68 -10.39
C ASP A 416 -22.92 -4.57 -10.71
N LEU A 417 -22.58 -4.32 -11.98
CA LEU A 417 -21.19 -4.20 -12.45
C LEU A 417 -20.64 -2.76 -12.36
N LYS A 418 -21.40 -1.82 -11.81
CA LYS A 418 -20.87 -0.48 -11.56
C LYS A 418 -19.85 -0.52 -10.43
N TRP A 419 -18.80 0.28 -10.55
CA TRP A 419 -17.73 0.35 -9.57
C TRP A 419 -18.17 0.68 -8.13
N ASN A 420 -19.30 1.39 -7.97
CA ASN A 420 -19.86 1.80 -6.69
C ASN A 420 -21.04 0.92 -6.23
N HIS A 421 -21.22 -0.26 -6.83
CA HIS A 421 -22.24 -1.22 -6.42
C HIS A 421 -21.57 -2.45 -5.82
N TRP A 422 -21.71 -2.60 -4.51
CA TRP A 422 -21.13 -3.70 -3.75
C TRP A 422 -22.24 -4.62 -3.25
N ASP A 423 -22.15 -5.89 -3.68
CA ASP A 423 -23.07 -6.91 -3.18
C ASP A 423 -22.69 -7.27 -1.75
N ALA A 424 -23.60 -7.92 -1.03
CA ALA A 424 -23.27 -8.53 0.24
C ALA A 424 -22.17 -9.59 0.03
N GLU A 425 -21.07 -9.48 0.77
CA GLU A 425 -19.89 -10.33 0.56
C GLU A 425 -20.22 -11.81 0.73
N GLY A 426 -21.11 -12.15 1.70
CA GLY A 426 -21.62 -13.50 1.88
C GLY A 426 -22.38 -14.04 0.67
N ASP A 427 -23.18 -13.19 -0.02
CA ASP A 427 -23.89 -13.61 -1.22
C ASP A 427 -22.93 -13.77 -2.41
N PHE A 428 -21.94 -12.89 -2.52
CA PHE A 428 -20.90 -13.06 -3.51
C PHE A 428 -20.14 -14.38 -3.30
N ALA A 429 -19.73 -14.69 -2.07
CA ALA A 429 -19.04 -15.93 -1.74
C ALA A 429 -19.88 -17.16 -2.11
N ARG A 430 -21.21 -17.15 -1.83
CA ARG A 430 -22.12 -18.24 -2.26
C ARG A 430 -22.17 -18.42 -3.76
N ASN A 431 -22.29 -17.32 -4.49
CA ASN A 431 -22.37 -17.33 -5.95
C ASN A 431 -21.03 -17.70 -6.60
N ALA A 432 -19.92 -17.34 -6.00
CA ALA A 432 -18.57 -17.58 -6.49
C ALA A 432 -17.90 -18.81 -5.88
N ILE A 433 -18.61 -19.64 -5.12
CA ILE A 433 -18.02 -20.72 -4.33
C ILE A 433 -17.24 -21.73 -5.18
N ASP A 434 -17.71 -22.06 -6.38
CA ASP A 434 -17.03 -22.98 -7.30
C ASP A 434 -15.76 -22.38 -7.93
N TYR A 435 -15.56 -21.07 -7.81
CA TYR A 435 -14.32 -20.37 -8.20
C TYR A 435 -13.36 -20.22 -7.01
N ILE A 436 -13.90 -20.14 -5.77
CA ILE A 436 -13.11 -20.06 -4.54
C ILE A 436 -12.62 -21.46 -4.15
N ILE A 437 -13.47 -22.47 -4.22
CA ILE A 437 -13.13 -23.88 -4.04
C ILE A 437 -13.35 -24.55 -5.40
N PRO A 438 -12.29 -24.79 -6.19
CA PRO A 438 -12.42 -25.35 -7.54
C PRO A 438 -13.08 -26.72 -7.53
N THR A 439 -13.86 -27.02 -8.58
CA THR A 439 -14.65 -28.27 -8.68
C THR A 439 -13.79 -29.53 -8.86
N ASP A 440 -12.50 -29.36 -9.14
CA ASP A 440 -11.50 -30.45 -9.23
C ASP A 440 -10.65 -30.60 -7.95
N TYR A 441 -11.16 -30.12 -6.81
CA TYR A 441 -10.47 -30.13 -5.51
C TYR A 441 -10.09 -31.55 -5.03
N ASP A 442 -10.77 -32.58 -5.48
CA ASP A 442 -10.51 -33.98 -5.17
C ASP A 442 -9.47 -34.65 -6.12
N GLU A 443 -9.11 -33.98 -7.22
CA GLU A 443 -8.11 -34.46 -8.18
C GLU A 443 -6.71 -33.91 -7.91
N ARG A 444 -6.63 -32.65 -7.42
CA ARG A 444 -5.38 -31.95 -7.11
C ARG A 444 -5.57 -30.87 -6.06
N PRO A 445 -4.54 -30.54 -5.27
CA PRO A 445 -4.66 -29.42 -4.31
C PRO A 445 -4.88 -28.10 -5.05
N PHE A 446 -5.46 -27.15 -4.35
CA PHE A 446 -5.72 -25.82 -4.91
C PHE A 446 -5.13 -24.69 -4.05
N TYR A 447 -4.88 -23.57 -4.72
CA TYR A 447 -4.56 -22.29 -4.11
C TYR A 447 -5.52 -21.24 -4.65
N THR A 448 -6.24 -20.60 -3.75
CA THR A 448 -7.13 -19.49 -4.11
C THR A 448 -6.74 -18.22 -3.36
N PHE A 449 -6.57 -17.13 -4.11
CA PHE A 449 -6.47 -15.79 -3.55
C PHE A 449 -7.82 -15.08 -3.74
N TYR A 450 -8.50 -14.78 -2.62
CA TYR A 450 -9.79 -14.11 -2.63
C TYR A 450 -9.65 -12.69 -2.08
N LEU A 451 -9.99 -11.69 -2.92
CA LEU A 451 -9.98 -10.28 -2.56
C LEU A 451 -11.41 -9.79 -2.35
N THR A 452 -11.69 -9.27 -1.14
CA THR A 452 -12.99 -8.76 -0.73
C THR A 452 -13.13 -7.26 -0.97
N VAL A 453 -14.34 -6.68 -0.80
CA VAL A 453 -14.60 -5.25 -0.99
C VAL A 453 -15.48 -4.64 0.09
N SER A 454 -16.16 -5.44 0.90
CA SER A 454 -17.27 -5.02 1.78
C SER A 454 -16.94 -3.96 2.82
N SER A 455 -15.71 -3.90 3.32
CA SER A 455 -15.30 -2.93 4.35
C SER A 455 -14.60 -1.70 3.76
N HIS A 456 -14.72 -1.47 2.45
CA HIS A 456 -14.15 -0.29 1.80
C HIS A 456 -14.93 0.99 2.20
N GLY A 457 -14.21 2.09 2.48
CA GLY A 457 -14.83 3.39 2.78
C GLY A 457 -15.42 4.08 1.52
N SER A 458 -16.20 5.13 1.61
CA SER A 458 -16.47 5.91 2.81
C SER A 458 -17.60 5.26 3.64
N TYR A 459 -17.51 5.32 4.95
CA TYR A 459 -18.44 4.67 5.89
C TYR A 459 -19.68 5.54 6.11
N ALA A 460 -20.53 5.65 5.08
CA ALA A 460 -21.76 6.38 5.10
C ALA A 460 -22.89 5.53 4.54
N TYR A 461 -24.13 5.86 4.88
CA TYR A 461 -25.27 5.16 4.29
C TYR A 461 -25.23 5.23 2.76
N ASN A 462 -25.23 4.07 2.16
CA ASN A 462 -25.20 3.91 0.71
C ASN A 462 -26.14 2.76 0.31
N GLU A 463 -27.19 3.08 -0.45
CA GLU A 463 -28.16 2.09 -0.92
C GLU A 463 -27.57 1.08 -1.93
N ASN A 464 -26.36 1.33 -2.45
CA ASN A 464 -25.65 0.43 -3.34
C ASN A 464 -24.69 -0.53 -2.59
N GLU A 465 -24.64 -0.46 -1.26
CA GLU A 465 -23.83 -1.33 -0.40
C GLU A 465 -24.74 -2.30 0.33
N ALA A 466 -24.82 -3.52 -0.17
CA ALA A 466 -25.80 -4.49 0.31
C ALA A 466 -25.58 -4.89 1.77
N ASP A 467 -24.33 -4.96 2.26
CA ASP A 467 -24.04 -5.27 3.66
C ASP A 467 -24.55 -4.18 4.60
N CYS A 468 -24.41 -2.90 4.23
CA CYS A 468 -25.00 -1.80 5.00
C CYS A 468 -26.52 -1.93 5.08
N MET A 469 -27.17 -2.25 3.98
CA MET A 469 -28.62 -2.44 3.96
C MET A 469 -29.05 -3.65 4.78
N ARG A 470 -28.27 -4.74 4.72
CA ARG A 470 -28.56 -6.01 5.42
C ARG A 470 -28.47 -5.89 6.92
N TYR A 471 -27.39 -5.31 7.46
CA TYR A 471 -27.02 -5.46 8.86
C TYR A 471 -27.24 -4.21 9.72
N GLN A 472 -27.43 -3.01 9.18
CA GLN A 472 -27.46 -1.76 9.96
C GLN A 472 -28.46 -1.76 11.14
N ASN A 473 -29.63 -2.38 10.99
CA ASN A 473 -30.59 -2.48 12.07
C ASN A 473 -30.15 -3.50 13.13
N TYR A 474 -29.60 -4.62 12.71
CA TYR A 474 -29.09 -5.64 13.60
C TYR A 474 -27.93 -5.13 14.46
N VAL A 475 -26.98 -4.44 13.87
CA VAL A 475 -25.83 -3.83 14.58
C VAL A 475 -26.30 -2.88 15.66
N ARG A 476 -27.35 -2.08 15.38
CA ARG A 476 -27.89 -1.11 16.35
C ARG A 476 -28.78 -1.74 17.42
N TRP A 477 -29.68 -2.65 17.04
CA TRP A 477 -30.84 -3.05 17.86
C TRP A 477 -30.89 -4.55 18.17
N GLY A 478 -30.06 -5.37 17.52
CA GLY A 478 -29.97 -6.81 17.77
C GLY A 478 -31.23 -7.62 17.48
N GLU A 479 -31.22 -8.88 17.88
CA GLU A 479 -32.34 -9.81 17.68
C GLU A 479 -33.58 -9.44 18.54
N ASP A 480 -33.43 -8.69 19.61
CA ASP A 480 -34.56 -8.33 20.46
C ASP A 480 -35.56 -7.44 19.73
N ASP A 481 -35.07 -6.49 18.94
CA ASP A 481 -35.89 -5.52 18.21
C ASP A 481 -35.90 -5.77 16.69
N CYS A 482 -35.07 -6.67 16.16
CA CYS A 482 -34.98 -6.96 14.72
C CYS A 482 -35.35 -8.42 14.39
N ILE A 483 -35.77 -8.62 13.16
CA ILE A 483 -36.01 -9.93 12.56
C ILE A 483 -35.43 -9.97 11.15
N TYR A 484 -34.78 -11.09 10.81
CA TYR A 484 -34.31 -11.30 9.45
C TYR A 484 -35.49 -11.59 8.51
N ASN A 485 -35.54 -10.88 7.40
CA ASN A 485 -36.56 -11.02 6.38
C ASN A 485 -35.96 -11.75 5.16
N ASP A 486 -36.27 -13.05 5.00
CA ASP A 486 -35.76 -13.88 3.91
C ASP A 486 -36.13 -13.36 2.49
N VAL A 487 -37.12 -12.50 2.37
CA VAL A 487 -37.56 -11.96 1.08
C VAL A 487 -36.70 -10.76 0.67
N THR A 488 -36.33 -9.92 1.63
CA THR A 488 -35.51 -8.72 1.38
C THR A 488 -34.02 -8.98 1.60
N GLY A 489 -33.67 -10.09 2.28
CA GLY A 489 -32.29 -10.37 2.69
C GLY A 489 -31.74 -9.43 3.75
N CYS A 490 -32.62 -8.72 4.48
CA CYS A 490 -32.20 -7.69 5.43
C CYS A 490 -32.78 -7.92 6.83
N TRP A 491 -32.08 -7.46 7.85
CA TRP A 491 -32.62 -7.33 9.19
C TRP A 491 -33.55 -6.12 9.29
N GLU A 492 -34.81 -6.35 9.54
CA GLU A 492 -35.85 -5.30 9.65
C GLU A 492 -36.31 -5.16 11.09
N LEU A 493 -36.73 -3.96 11.49
CA LEU A 493 -37.35 -3.76 12.80
C LEU A 493 -38.64 -4.60 12.92
N LYS A 494 -38.83 -5.29 14.04
CA LYS A 494 -40.04 -6.05 14.35
C LYS A 494 -41.28 -5.15 14.37
N ASP A 495 -41.14 -3.96 14.94
CA ASP A 495 -42.15 -2.89 14.88
C ASP A 495 -41.62 -1.75 13.99
N LYS A 496 -42.15 -1.66 12.77
CA LYS A 496 -41.72 -0.64 11.78
C LYS A 496 -42.16 0.78 12.17
N ASP A 497 -43.08 0.93 13.11
CA ASP A 497 -43.56 2.19 13.61
C ASP A 497 -42.92 2.60 14.96
N ALA A 498 -42.02 1.78 15.49
CA ALA A 498 -41.29 2.07 16.72
C ALA A 498 -40.48 3.37 16.58
N SER A 499 -40.55 4.22 17.60
CA SER A 499 -39.64 5.34 17.70
C SER A 499 -38.27 4.88 18.18
N ILE A 500 -37.19 5.57 17.82
CA ILE A 500 -35.82 5.24 18.26
C ILE A 500 -35.74 5.20 19.79
N GLU A 501 -36.56 5.97 20.50
CA GLU A 501 -36.62 6.03 21.96
C GLU A 501 -37.22 4.73 22.57
N ASP A 502 -37.97 3.94 21.79
CA ASP A 502 -38.61 2.71 22.21
C ASP A 502 -37.70 1.48 21.94
N LEU A 503 -36.60 1.64 21.21
CA LEU A 503 -35.67 0.56 20.87
C LEU A 503 -34.54 0.45 21.89
N THR A 504 -34.08 -0.75 22.13
CA THR A 504 -32.96 -1.05 23.03
C THR A 504 -31.68 -1.23 22.23
N PRO A 505 -30.69 -0.33 22.36
CA PRO A 505 -29.43 -0.50 21.64
C PRO A 505 -28.72 -1.78 22.09
N THR A 506 -28.06 -2.46 21.14
CA THR A 506 -27.11 -3.53 21.46
C THR A 506 -26.02 -3.01 22.41
N GLU A 507 -25.41 -3.90 23.15
CA GLU A 507 -24.29 -3.53 24.03
C GLU A 507 -23.17 -2.86 23.24
N TRP A 508 -22.87 -3.34 22.04
CA TRP A 508 -21.93 -2.76 21.11
C TRP A 508 -22.31 -1.30 20.75
N TYR A 509 -23.53 -1.08 20.28
CA TYR A 509 -23.98 0.27 19.88
C TYR A 509 -24.12 1.23 21.07
N ALA A 510 -24.54 0.74 22.24
CA ALA A 510 -24.55 1.52 23.46
C ALA A 510 -23.14 2.01 23.86
N ASN A 511 -22.11 1.18 23.68
CA ASN A 511 -20.71 1.59 23.90
C ASN A 511 -20.21 2.57 22.86
N VAL A 512 -20.56 2.38 21.59
CA VAL A 512 -20.26 3.38 20.55
C VAL A 512 -20.82 4.74 20.92
N LEU A 513 -22.10 4.80 21.27
CA LEU A 513 -22.75 6.05 21.68
C LEU A 513 -22.10 6.65 22.92
N LYS A 514 -21.80 5.85 23.92
CA LYS A 514 -21.16 6.30 25.16
C LYS A 514 -19.78 6.93 24.92
N ASN A 515 -19.00 6.34 24.03
CA ASN A 515 -17.60 6.75 23.82
C ASN A 515 -17.47 7.92 22.84
N TYR A 516 -18.36 8.03 21.86
CA TYR A 516 -18.14 8.94 20.73
C TYR A 516 -19.24 9.96 20.50
N TYR A 517 -20.47 9.76 21.00
CA TYR A 517 -21.62 10.61 20.66
C TYR A 517 -21.39 12.11 20.97
N ASP A 518 -20.75 12.41 22.09
CA ASP A 518 -20.49 13.81 22.50
C ASP A 518 -19.29 14.43 21.78
N THR A 519 -18.32 13.63 21.34
CA THR A 519 -17.04 14.12 20.77
C THR A 519 -17.04 14.05 19.25
N TYR A 520 -17.51 12.94 18.70
CA TYR A 520 -17.53 12.65 17.27
C TYR A 520 -18.89 12.02 16.88
N PRO A 521 -19.98 12.78 16.83
CA PRO A 521 -21.31 12.21 16.57
C PRO A 521 -21.43 11.44 15.24
N SER A 522 -20.72 11.88 14.18
CA SER A 522 -20.70 11.19 12.90
C SER A 522 -20.04 9.82 12.98
N LEU A 523 -19.03 9.68 13.82
CA LEU A 523 -18.29 8.42 13.99
C LEU A 523 -19.20 7.28 14.47
N CYS A 524 -20.28 7.59 15.23
CA CYS A 524 -21.23 6.57 15.68
C CYS A 524 -21.92 5.89 14.49
N GLU A 525 -22.30 6.65 13.47
CA GLU A 525 -22.91 6.11 12.25
C GLU A 525 -21.87 5.46 11.34
N GLU A 526 -20.70 6.09 11.19
CA GLU A 526 -19.58 5.56 10.42
C GLU A 526 -19.16 4.17 10.91
N LEU A 527 -19.09 3.98 12.23
CA LEU A 527 -18.80 2.68 12.86
C LEU A 527 -19.88 1.63 12.60
N VAL A 528 -21.17 2.02 12.59
CA VAL A 528 -22.25 1.07 12.25
C VAL A 528 -22.07 0.55 10.83
N TYR A 529 -21.86 1.42 9.85
CA TYR A 529 -21.72 0.99 8.46
C TYR A 529 -20.43 0.19 8.24
N TYR A 530 -19.35 0.58 8.88
CA TYR A 530 -18.10 -0.17 8.87
C TYR A 530 -18.28 -1.59 9.45
N GLN A 531 -18.98 -1.71 10.60
CA GLN A 531 -19.27 -3.00 11.21
C GLN A 531 -20.18 -3.88 10.33
N CYS A 532 -21.08 -3.28 9.56
CA CYS A 532 -21.88 -4.02 8.57
C CYS A 532 -21.01 -4.68 7.51
N GLY A 533 -19.99 -3.99 7.00
CA GLY A 533 -19.02 -4.56 6.07
C GLY A 533 -18.22 -5.72 6.69
N ALA A 534 -17.79 -5.56 7.96
CA ALA A 534 -17.10 -6.62 8.69
C ALA A 534 -18.00 -7.86 8.89
N MET A 535 -19.31 -7.69 9.13
CA MET A 535 -20.26 -8.81 9.23
C MET A 535 -20.47 -9.50 7.89
N GLY A 536 -20.55 -8.74 6.78
CA GLY A 536 -20.65 -9.32 5.45
C GLY A 536 -19.43 -10.17 5.10
N LEU A 537 -18.24 -9.71 5.46
CA LEU A 537 -17.00 -10.47 5.33
C LEU A 537 -17.01 -11.74 6.21
N ASP A 538 -17.42 -11.61 7.46
CA ASP A 538 -17.55 -12.77 8.36
C ASP A 538 -18.51 -13.83 7.81
N GLU A 539 -19.65 -13.40 7.25
CA GLU A 539 -20.59 -14.31 6.57
C GLU A 539 -19.91 -15.00 5.37
N ALA A 540 -19.12 -14.30 4.57
CA ALA A 540 -18.39 -14.88 3.44
C ALA A 540 -17.40 -15.96 3.90
N ILE A 541 -16.66 -15.70 4.98
CA ILE A 541 -15.74 -16.66 5.59
C ILE A 541 -16.52 -17.89 6.09
N GLY A 542 -17.66 -17.68 6.76
CA GLY A 542 -18.54 -18.76 7.19
C GLY A 542 -19.00 -19.65 6.02
N VAL A 543 -19.42 -19.04 4.91
CA VAL A 543 -19.81 -19.76 3.68
C VAL A 543 -18.66 -20.63 3.14
N ILE A 544 -17.43 -20.11 3.14
CA ILE A 544 -16.26 -20.86 2.67
C ILE A 544 -15.94 -22.02 3.64
N VAL A 545 -15.89 -21.76 4.93
CA VAL A 545 -15.60 -22.77 5.96
C VAL A 545 -16.66 -23.89 5.95
N ASP A 546 -17.95 -23.54 5.89
CA ASP A 546 -19.04 -24.51 5.81
C ASP A 546 -18.92 -25.39 4.57
N LYS A 547 -18.50 -24.80 3.43
CA LYS A 547 -18.32 -25.55 2.19
C LYS A 547 -17.11 -26.48 2.24
N LEU A 548 -16.00 -26.05 2.85
CA LEU A 548 -14.85 -26.91 3.09
C LEU A 548 -15.22 -28.10 3.99
N LYS A 549 -16.03 -27.88 5.03
CA LYS A 549 -16.56 -28.93 5.90
C LYS A 549 -17.54 -29.87 5.16
N GLU A 550 -18.41 -29.31 4.30
CA GLU A 550 -19.33 -30.11 3.47
C GLU A 550 -18.55 -31.05 2.53
N TYR A 551 -17.42 -30.61 2.01
CA TYR A 551 -16.55 -31.39 1.12
C TYR A 551 -15.57 -32.30 1.87
N ASP A 552 -15.53 -32.26 3.21
CA ASP A 552 -14.62 -33.02 4.09
C ASP A 552 -13.13 -32.71 3.83
N ILE A 553 -12.82 -31.45 3.48
CA ILE A 553 -11.47 -30.93 3.19
C ILE A 553 -11.05 -29.76 4.09
N TYR A 554 -11.84 -29.43 5.11
CA TYR A 554 -11.50 -28.36 6.05
C TYR A 554 -10.17 -28.64 6.77
N ASP A 555 -9.98 -29.87 7.25
CA ASP A 555 -8.74 -30.32 7.91
C ASP A 555 -7.59 -30.59 6.91
N GLU A 556 -7.78 -30.30 5.64
CA GLU A 556 -6.78 -30.39 4.57
C GLU A 556 -6.58 -29.01 3.90
N THR A 557 -7.00 -27.91 4.55
CA THR A 557 -6.95 -26.56 3.99
C THR A 557 -6.33 -25.58 4.96
N THR A 558 -5.24 -24.95 4.57
CA THR A 558 -4.64 -23.80 5.28
C THR A 558 -5.35 -22.53 4.84
N ILE A 559 -5.87 -21.75 5.79
CA ILE A 559 -6.59 -20.49 5.55
C ILE A 559 -5.76 -19.33 6.08
N VAL A 560 -5.46 -18.38 5.22
CA VAL A 560 -4.75 -17.14 5.57
C VAL A 560 -5.72 -15.96 5.43
N LEU A 561 -5.98 -15.26 6.52
CA LEU A 561 -6.72 -14.01 6.53
C LEU A 561 -5.75 -12.87 6.81
N PHE A 562 -5.76 -11.81 6.01
CA PHE A 562 -5.02 -10.60 6.33
C PHE A 562 -5.73 -9.36 5.78
N SER A 563 -5.62 -8.24 6.50
CA SER A 563 -6.12 -6.98 6.01
C SER A 563 -5.08 -6.29 5.13
N ASP A 564 -5.54 -5.50 4.17
CA ASP A 564 -4.65 -4.82 3.21
C ASP A 564 -4.09 -3.51 3.76
N HIS A 565 -4.87 -2.76 4.53
CA HIS A 565 -4.50 -1.51 5.20
C HIS A 565 -5.51 -1.15 6.29
N TYR A 566 -5.19 -0.14 7.10
CA TYR A 566 -6.09 0.38 8.11
C TYR A 566 -7.28 1.15 7.48
N ALA A 567 -8.38 1.26 8.22
CA ALA A 567 -9.57 1.99 7.78
C ALA A 567 -9.35 3.51 7.82
N TYR A 568 -8.68 4.06 6.82
CA TYR A 568 -8.28 5.48 6.76
C TYR A 568 -9.40 6.44 6.34
N TYR A 569 -10.45 5.92 5.69
CA TYR A 569 -11.58 6.77 5.31
C TYR A 569 -12.24 7.38 6.55
N ASP A 570 -12.70 8.62 6.42
CA ASP A 570 -13.38 9.38 7.46
C ASP A 570 -12.60 9.51 8.79
N LYS A 571 -11.29 9.12 8.77
CA LYS A 571 -10.41 9.05 9.96
C LYS A 571 -10.93 8.06 11.02
N LEU A 572 -11.63 7.04 10.58
CA LEU A 572 -12.29 6.07 11.45
C LEU A 572 -11.29 5.42 12.41
N SER A 573 -10.23 4.79 11.86
CA SER A 573 -9.21 4.13 12.69
C SER A 573 -8.46 5.10 13.59
N ASN A 574 -8.14 6.31 13.11
CA ASN A 574 -7.48 7.32 13.93
C ASN A 574 -8.29 7.61 15.21
N ARG A 575 -9.59 7.85 15.05
CA ARG A 575 -10.49 8.20 16.16
C ARG A 575 -10.75 7.05 17.11
N VAL A 576 -10.92 5.83 16.56
CA VAL A 576 -11.15 4.62 17.35
C VAL A 576 -9.90 4.23 18.13
N LYS A 577 -8.73 4.29 17.50
CA LYS A 577 -7.43 3.97 18.12
C LYS A 577 -6.86 5.11 18.98
N GLY A 578 -7.50 6.29 18.99
CA GLY A 578 -7.09 7.44 19.80
C GLY A 578 -5.91 8.24 19.25
N PHE A 579 -5.69 8.17 17.93
CA PHE A 579 -4.69 8.98 17.22
C PHE A 579 -5.27 10.30 16.72
N ASP A 580 -4.42 11.29 16.51
CA ASP A 580 -4.82 12.54 15.88
C ASP A 580 -5.31 12.31 14.45
N ASP A 581 -6.31 13.08 14.01
CA ASP A 581 -6.87 12.99 12.66
C ASP A 581 -5.83 13.22 11.54
N GLU A 582 -4.69 13.83 11.86
CA GLU A 582 -3.58 14.11 10.96
C GLU A 582 -2.45 13.07 11.05
N ASP A 583 -2.53 12.12 11.98
CA ASP A 583 -1.57 11.02 12.09
C ASP A 583 -1.92 9.94 11.05
N TYR A 584 -0.94 9.59 10.25
CA TYR A 584 -0.96 8.49 9.27
C TYR A 584 0.37 7.72 9.30
N SER A 585 1.27 8.08 10.20
CA SER A 585 2.64 7.55 10.26
C SER A 585 2.86 6.59 11.43
N SER A 586 2.00 6.61 12.44
CA SER A 586 2.11 5.72 13.59
C SER A 586 2.10 4.25 13.15
N ILE A 587 3.02 3.47 13.70
CA ILE A 587 3.09 2.02 13.47
C ILE A 587 1.84 1.34 14.03
N GLU A 588 1.41 1.74 15.22
CA GLU A 588 0.21 1.19 15.87
C GLU A 588 -1.06 1.45 15.04
N LEU A 589 -1.17 2.62 14.41
CA LEU A 589 -2.28 2.94 13.52
C LEU A 589 -2.35 1.98 12.33
N ASN A 590 -1.18 1.62 11.78
CA ASN A 590 -1.04 0.74 10.62
C ASN A 590 -0.90 -0.75 11.00
N THR A 591 -1.09 -1.10 12.26
CA THR A 591 -1.14 -2.49 12.73
C THR A 591 -2.56 -3.03 12.62
N ILE A 592 -2.73 -4.09 11.84
CA ILE A 592 -4.01 -4.64 11.37
C ILE A 592 -4.01 -6.18 11.46
N PRO A 593 -5.16 -6.86 11.27
CA PRO A 593 -5.25 -8.30 11.42
C PRO A 593 -4.47 -9.12 10.38
N MET A 594 -3.79 -10.17 10.85
CA MET A 594 -3.36 -11.32 10.08
C MET A 594 -3.53 -12.58 10.91
N ILE A 595 -4.15 -13.61 10.33
CA ILE A 595 -4.47 -14.89 10.96
C ILE A 595 -4.14 -16.00 9.97
N ILE A 596 -3.46 -17.05 10.43
CA ILE A 596 -3.24 -18.27 9.67
C ILE A 596 -3.85 -19.43 10.44
N SER A 597 -4.95 -19.99 9.94
CA SER A 597 -5.53 -21.25 10.45
C SER A 597 -4.91 -22.41 9.69
N SER A 598 -4.27 -23.33 10.40
CA SER A 598 -3.51 -24.45 9.84
C SER A 598 -3.84 -25.76 10.57
N PRO A 599 -4.36 -26.77 9.87
CA PRO A 599 -4.60 -28.11 10.45
C PRO A 599 -3.35 -28.76 11.00
N GLY A 600 -2.20 -28.50 10.36
CA GLY A 600 -0.90 -28.99 10.84
C GLY A 600 -0.47 -28.34 12.14
N LEU A 601 -0.67 -27.03 12.31
CA LEU A 601 -0.41 -26.31 13.57
C LEU A 601 -1.31 -26.84 14.68
N LYS A 602 -2.59 -27.09 14.43
CA LYS A 602 -3.51 -27.71 15.37
C LYS A 602 -2.98 -29.07 15.84
N THR A 603 -2.60 -29.93 14.90
CA THR A 603 -2.06 -31.23 15.20
C THR A 603 -0.74 -31.12 15.97
N PHE A 604 0.18 -30.24 15.54
CA PHE A 604 1.45 -30.00 16.21
C PHE A 604 1.21 -29.55 17.66
N ASN A 605 0.46 -28.49 17.86
CA ASN A 605 0.18 -27.91 19.17
C ASN A 605 -0.50 -28.90 20.12
N SER A 606 -1.42 -29.74 19.61
CA SER A 606 -2.08 -30.78 20.42
C SER A 606 -1.14 -31.85 20.99
N THR A 607 0.05 -32.01 20.43
CA THR A 607 1.07 -32.97 20.89
C THR A 607 2.02 -32.37 21.92
N GLN A 608 2.02 -31.03 22.10
CA GLN A 608 2.89 -30.37 23.06
C GLN A 608 2.40 -30.61 24.49
N THR A 609 3.34 -30.88 25.38
CA THR A 609 3.06 -31.11 26.80
C THR A 609 3.39 -29.90 27.68
N ASP A 610 4.22 -29.01 27.16
CA ASP A 610 4.58 -27.74 27.81
C ASP A 610 3.86 -26.60 27.06
N PRO A 611 3.12 -25.74 27.74
CA PRO A 611 2.50 -24.56 27.13
C PRO A 611 3.49 -23.62 26.44
N GLU A 612 4.76 -23.63 26.85
CA GLU A 612 5.83 -22.83 26.20
C GLU A 612 6.27 -23.37 24.84
N ASP A 613 5.97 -24.65 24.55
CA ASP A 613 6.27 -25.30 23.26
C ASP A 613 5.14 -25.13 22.23
N VAL A 614 4.00 -24.58 22.63
CA VAL A 614 2.89 -24.30 21.71
C VAL A 614 3.26 -23.12 20.81
N ILE A 615 3.21 -23.36 19.50
CA ILE A 615 3.52 -22.30 18.54
C ILE A 615 2.37 -21.30 18.47
N TYR A 616 2.62 -20.18 19.07
CA TYR A 616 1.69 -19.07 19.14
C TYR A 616 2.44 -17.77 18.93
N ILE A 617 2.19 -17.11 17.80
CA ILE A 617 2.82 -15.82 17.53
C ILE A 617 1.84 -14.71 17.86
N GLU A 618 1.90 -14.25 19.08
CA GLU A 618 1.13 -13.10 19.56
C GLU A 618 2.08 -12.00 20.02
N ASN A 619 1.96 -10.82 19.44
CA ASN A 619 2.63 -9.58 19.88
C ASN A 619 4.17 -9.55 19.89
N THR A 620 4.86 -10.64 19.61
CA THR A 620 6.32 -10.71 19.76
C THR A 620 7.07 -10.34 18.49
N ARG A 621 6.52 -10.67 17.33
CA ARG A 621 7.18 -10.45 16.04
C ARG A 621 6.45 -9.43 15.19
N PHE A 622 7.20 -8.42 14.73
CA PHE A 622 6.74 -7.48 13.73
C PHE A 622 6.79 -8.15 12.35
N CYS A 623 5.68 -8.14 11.62
CA CYS A 623 5.55 -8.82 10.33
C CYS A 623 4.69 -8.01 9.35
N SER A 624 4.69 -8.42 8.08
CA SER A 624 3.91 -7.77 7.03
C SER A 624 3.48 -8.76 5.93
N ALA A 625 2.77 -8.30 4.90
CA ALA A 625 2.32 -9.12 3.79
C ALA A 625 3.45 -9.82 3.02
N TYR A 626 4.69 -9.33 3.11
CA TYR A 626 5.88 -9.99 2.56
C TYR A 626 6.16 -11.36 3.19
N ASP A 627 5.74 -11.56 4.44
CA ASP A 627 6.01 -12.78 5.22
C ASP A 627 5.02 -13.91 4.92
N ILE A 628 3.92 -13.62 4.23
CA ILE A 628 2.88 -14.61 3.91
C ILE A 628 3.45 -15.78 3.11
N ILE A 629 4.16 -15.49 2.00
CA ILE A 629 4.73 -16.55 1.15
C ILE A 629 5.74 -17.40 1.92
N PRO A 630 6.81 -16.84 2.53
CA PRO A 630 7.74 -17.64 3.29
C PRO A 630 7.11 -18.48 4.40
N THR A 631 6.10 -17.92 5.09
CA THR A 631 5.42 -18.63 6.18
C THR A 631 4.56 -19.79 5.66
N VAL A 632 3.78 -19.57 4.60
CA VAL A 632 2.97 -20.63 3.98
C VAL A 632 3.87 -21.70 3.34
N PHE A 633 4.96 -21.31 2.70
CA PHE A 633 5.91 -22.29 2.14
C PHE A 633 6.59 -23.13 3.21
N ASP A 634 6.84 -22.56 4.38
CA ASP A 634 7.34 -23.31 5.54
C ASP A 634 6.31 -24.37 5.96
N LEU A 635 5.07 -24.01 6.17
CA LEU A 635 3.98 -24.96 6.50
C LEU A 635 3.82 -26.05 5.43
N LEU A 636 3.88 -25.69 4.14
CA LEU A 636 3.74 -26.64 3.03
C LEU A 636 5.01 -27.48 2.75
N GLY A 637 6.15 -27.20 3.40
CA GLY A 637 7.42 -27.89 3.15
C GLY A 637 8.06 -27.53 1.82
N ILE A 638 7.83 -26.31 1.32
CA ILE A 638 8.35 -25.82 0.04
C ILE A 638 9.64 -25.04 0.29
N SER A 639 10.76 -25.55 -0.21
CA SER A 639 12.03 -24.82 -0.20
C SER A 639 12.07 -23.75 -1.30
N PHE A 640 12.61 -22.57 -0.99
CA PHE A 640 12.71 -21.45 -1.94
C PHE A 640 14.05 -20.71 -1.84
N ASN A 641 14.32 -19.89 -2.83
CA ASN A 641 15.47 -18.98 -2.83
C ASN A 641 15.13 -17.71 -2.06
N GLN A 642 15.69 -17.52 -0.86
CA GLN A 642 15.43 -16.40 0.02
C GLN A 642 15.76 -15.02 -0.62
N ASN A 643 16.67 -14.97 -1.58
CA ASN A 643 17.00 -13.72 -2.27
C ASN A 643 15.85 -13.17 -3.13
N LEU A 644 14.87 -14.02 -3.48
CA LEU A 644 13.68 -13.62 -4.25
C LEU A 644 12.58 -12.99 -3.39
N TYR A 645 12.68 -13.06 -2.04
CA TYR A 645 11.64 -12.58 -1.14
C TYR A 645 12.23 -11.60 -0.12
N LEU A 646 11.49 -10.53 0.15
CA LEU A 646 11.81 -9.58 1.21
C LEU A 646 11.44 -10.12 2.59
N GLY A 647 10.33 -10.88 2.65
CA GLY A 647 9.80 -11.45 3.88
C GLY A 647 10.56 -12.67 4.39
N HIS A 648 10.16 -13.12 5.57
CA HIS A 648 10.74 -14.29 6.27
C HIS A 648 9.60 -15.15 6.81
N SER A 649 9.84 -16.46 7.00
CA SER A 649 8.88 -17.28 7.72
C SER A 649 8.74 -16.82 9.17
N LEU A 650 7.52 -16.73 9.65
CA LEU A 650 7.23 -16.35 11.04
C LEU A 650 7.66 -17.43 12.07
N PHE A 651 8.00 -18.61 11.60
CA PHE A 651 8.45 -19.73 12.43
C PHE A 651 9.98 -19.87 12.53
N THR A 652 10.73 -19.02 11.84
CA THR A 652 12.20 -19.09 11.84
C THR A 652 12.83 -17.91 12.56
N PRO A 653 13.90 -18.10 13.35
CA PRO A 653 14.63 -17.03 14.01
C PRO A 653 15.20 -16.03 13.00
N LEU A 654 15.22 -14.75 13.36
CA LEU A 654 15.89 -13.70 12.58
C LEU A 654 17.33 -13.50 13.03
N GLN A 655 18.15 -12.90 12.19
CA GLN A 655 19.57 -12.72 12.46
C GLN A 655 19.84 -11.62 13.49
N TYR A 656 18.98 -10.63 13.58
CA TYR A 656 19.14 -9.48 14.46
C TYR A 656 17.99 -9.36 15.44
N SER A 657 18.32 -8.98 16.67
CA SER A 657 17.34 -8.69 17.72
C SER A 657 17.81 -7.50 18.56
N TYR A 658 16.91 -6.90 19.32
CA TYR A 658 17.19 -5.83 20.26
C TYR A 658 16.34 -6.00 21.53
N MET A 659 16.73 -5.31 22.62
CA MET A 659 15.98 -5.37 23.86
C MET A 659 14.90 -4.28 23.89
N GLU A 660 13.66 -4.66 24.12
CA GLU A 660 12.53 -3.77 24.34
C GLU A 660 11.88 -4.09 25.68
N ASN A 661 11.83 -3.14 26.60
CA ASN A 661 11.25 -3.32 27.94
C ASN A 661 11.78 -4.54 28.74
N GLY A 662 12.97 -5.01 28.41
CA GLY A 662 13.61 -6.17 29.06
C GLY A 662 13.36 -7.51 28.37
N GLU A 663 12.65 -7.53 27.27
CA GLU A 663 12.43 -8.67 26.40
C GLU A 663 13.26 -8.56 25.12
N GLU A 664 13.74 -9.68 24.60
CA GLU A 664 14.43 -9.72 23.31
C GLU A 664 13.41 -9.74 22.18
N VAL A 665 13.54 -8.82 21.22
CA VAL A 665 12.62 -8.65 20.08
C VAL A 665 13.39 -8.74 18.78
N ASP A 666 12.87 -9.50 17.84
CA ASP A 666 13.44 -9.63 16.51
C ASP A 666 13.46 -8.30 15.74
N MET A 667 14.60 -7.99 15.11
CA MET A 667 14.76 -6.86 14.22
C MET A 667 14.53 -7.31 12.79
N VAL A 668 13.45 -6.81 12.18
CA VAL A 668 13.16 -6.98 10.76
C VAL A 668 12.77 -5.63 10.17
N VAL A 669 13.28 -5.33 8.97
CA VAL A 669 13.02 -4.06 8.29
C VAL A 669 12.18 -4.32 7.04
N TYR A 670 11.06 -3.64 6.94
CA TYR A 670 10.17 -3.69 5.78
C TYR A 670 10.20 -2.39 5.00
N TYR A 671 9.90 -2.51 3.73
CA TYR A 671 9.62 -1.39 2.86
C TYR A 671 8.11 -1.19 2.70
N SER A 672 7.68 0.06 2.77
CA SER A 672 6.35 0.46 2.34
C SER A 672 6.46 1.65 1.37
N ASN A 673 5.81 1.57 0.25
CA ASN A 673 5.82 2.65 -0.74
C ASN A 673 5.22 3.96 -0.21
N THR A 674 4.34 3.89 0.79
CA THR A 674 3.69 5.04 1.41
C THR A 674 4.40 5.55 2.65
N GLY A 675 5.35 4.81 3.18
CA GLY A 675 5.95 5.14 4.47
C GLY A 675 7.46 4.93 4.61
N GLY A 676 8.14 4.45 3.57
CA GLY A 676 9.59 4.25 3.63
C GLY A 676 10.01 2.91 4.22
N LEU A 677 11.04 2.89 5.02
CA LEU A 677 11.64 1.70 5.62
C LEU A 677 11.32 1.65 7.12
N PHE A 678 10.78 0.52 7.57
CA PHE A 678 10.20 0.35 8.91
C PHE A 678 10.69 -0.90 9.59
N CYS A 679 10.88 -0.81 10.90
CA CYS A 679 10.74 -1.92 11.83
C CYS A 679 9.69 -1.58 12.89
N ARG A 680 9.51 -2.43 13.88
CA ARG A 680 8.52 -2.27 14.95
C ARG A 680 8.52 -0.88 15.63
N ASN A 681 9.71 -0.31 15.86
CA ASN A 681 9.86 0.91 16.65
C ASN A 681 10.59 2.04 15.94
N VAL A 682 11.13 1.79 14.76
CA VAL A 682 11.93 2.78 14.03
C VAL A 682 11.53 2.81 12.58
N TYR A 683 11.41 3.99 12.01
CA TYR A 683 11.23 4.14 10.57
C TYR A 683 12.03 5.33 10.02
N THR A 684 12.28 5.30 8.72
CA THR A 684 12.96 6.38 8.00
C THR A 684 12.41 6.52 6.58
N TYR A 685 12.18 7.77 6.17
CA TYR A 685 11.80 8.10 4.79
C TYR A 685 13.00 8.37 3.88
N ASN A 686 14.14 8.74 4.45
CA ASN A 686 15.30 9.23 3.71
C ASN A 686 16.61 8.55 4.09
N MET A 687 16.55 7.53 4.96
CA MET A 687 17.69 6.74 5.44
C MET A 687 18.76 7.56 6.21
N THR A 688 18.44 8.76 6.63
CA THR A 688 19.32 9.62 7.43
C THR A 688 18.67 10.11 8.71
N ASP A 689 17.38 10.36 8.65
CA ASP A 689 16.58 10.80 9.79
C ASP A 689 15.70 9.63 10.26
N TYR A 690 15.83 9.28 11.54
CA TYR A 690 15.11 8.18 12.15
C TYR A 690 14.01 8.72 13.06
N ILE A 691 12.85 8.10 12.98
CA ILE A 691 11.69 8.41 13.83
C ILE A 691 11.44 7.21 14.71
N PHE A 692 11.40 7.44 16.02
CA PHE A 692 11.19 6.42 17.03
C PHE A 692 9.74 6.40 17.46
N ASN A 693 9.18 5.22 17.60
CA ASN A 693 7.80 5.00 17.98
C ASN A 693 7.75 4.12 19.25
N GLY A 694 7.27 4.70 20.34
CA GLY A 694 7.10 3.99 21.62
C GLY A 694 8.38 3.68 22.39
N ILE A 695 9.56 4.03 21.88
CA ILE A 695 10.86 3.88 22.57
C ILE A 695 11.65 5.18 22.54
N GLU A 696 12.57 5.34 23.49
CA GLU A 696 13.57 6.41 23.43
C GLU A 696 14.61 6.14 22.34
N GLU A 697 15.23 7.21 21.81
CA GLU A 697 16.29 7.10 20.83
C GLU A 697 17.46 6.29 21.42
N ASP A 698 17.79 5.16 20.79
CA ASP A 698 18.85 4.25 21.21
C ASP A 698 19.78 3.94 20.03
N GLN A 699 21.06 4.20 20.22
CA GLN A 699 22.07 3.98 19.20
C GLN A 699 22.25 2.49 18.86
N GLU A 700 22.08 1.59 19.82
CA GLU A 700 22.17 0.15 19.56
C GLU A 700 21.04 -0.31 18.64
N VAL A 701 19.81 0.20 18.84
CA VAL A 701 18.66 -0.08 17.96
C VAL A 701 18.91 0.48 16.56
N ILE A 702 19.45 1.70 16.44
CA ILE A 702 19.81 2.29 15.14
C ILE A 702 20.86 1.45 14.42
N ASP A 703 21.90 1.00 15.12
CA ASP A 703 22.98 0.21 14.52
C ASP A 703 22.46 -1.15 13.99
N LYS A 704 21.57 -1.82 14.73
CA LYS A 704 20.92 -3.06 14.31
C LYS A 704 19.96 -2.82 13.14
N PHE A 705 19.16 -1.76 13.22
CA PHE A 705 18.29 -1.33 12.11
C PHE A 705 19.09 -1.11 10.83
N ASN A 706 20.21 -0.39 10.92
CA ASN A 706 21.08 -0.13 9.76
C ASN A 706 21.75 -1.39 9.22
N ALA A 707 22.07 -2.35 10.09
CA ALA A 707 22.64 -3.63 9.65
C ALA A 707 21.62 -4.45 8.84
N GLU A 708 20.39 -4.53 9.29
CA GLU A 708 19.31 -5.17 8.55
C GLU A 708 18.90 -4.34 7.31
N LEU A 709 18.78 -3.02 7.45
CA LEU A 709 18.51 -2.09 6.35
C LEU A 709 19.47 -2.29 5.17
N LYS A 710 20.76 -2.47 5.44
CA LYS A 710 21.76 -2.71 4.37
C LYS A 710 21.40 -3.91 3.53
N LYS A 711 20.95 -5.02 4.12
CA LYS A 711 20.54 -6.22 3.37
C LYS A 711 19.29 -5.97 2.55
N VAL A 712 18.31 -5.31 3.16
CA VAL A 712 17.06 -4.96 2.49
C VAL A 712 17.32 -4.07 1.27
N LEU A 713 18.19 -3.05 1.39
CA LEU A 713 18.55 -2.16 0.28
C LEU A 713 19.27 -2.89 -0.85
N ILE A 714 20.21 -3.80 -0.53
CA ILE A 714 20.90 -4.63 -1.53
C ILE A 714 19.86 -5.44 -2.31
N LYS A 715 18.97 -6.14 -1.59
CA LYS A 715 17.92 -6.96 -2.19
C LYS A 715 16.98 -6.12 -3.06
N MET A 716 16.50 -4.98 -2.55
CA MET A 716 15.64 -4.07 -3.30
C MET A 716 16.31 -3.56 -4.58
N ASN A 717 17.59 -3.20 -4.52
CA ASN A 717 18.32 -2.77 -5.71
C ASN A 717 18.40 -3.86 -6.78
N TYR A 718 18.72 -5.09 -6.40
CA TYR A 718 18.76 -6.21 -7.34
C TYR A 718 17.37 -6.56 -7.89
N ILE A 719 16.31 -6.48 -7.08
CA ILE A 719 14.94 -6.69 -7.53
C ILE A 719 14.53 -5.61 -8.54
N GLN A 720 14.89 -4.35 -8.30
CA GLN A 720 14.64 -3.28 -9.26
C GLN A 720 15.35 -3.55 -10.58
N LEU A 721 16.64 -3.91 -10.55
CA LEU A 721 17.39 -4.25 -11.76
C LEU A 721 16.79 -5.45 -12.50
N LEU A 722 16.29 -6.44 -11.76
CA LEU A 722 15.63 -7.62 -12.31
C LEU A 722 14.34 -7.22 -13.05
N ASN A 723 13.52 -6.36 -12.45
CA ASN A 723 12.27 -5.85 -13.01
C ASN A 723 12.53 -4.98 -14.24
N ASP A 724 13.34 -3.95 -14.10
CA ASP A 724 13.56 -2.93 -15.15
C ASP A 724 14.19 -3.51 -16.42
N ASN A 725 14.88 -4.62 -16.30
CA ASN A 725 15.59 -5.25 -17.41
C ASN A 725 15.00 -6.60 -17.83
N HIS A 726 13.82 -6.98 -17.32
CA HIS A 726 13.10 -8.20 -17.69
C HIS A 726 13.95 -9.49 -17.56
N LEU A 727 14.68 -9.62 -16.44
CA LEU A 727 15.64 -10.69 -16.25
C LEU A 727 15.07 -11.94 -15.55
N TYR A 728 13.82 -11.94 -15.16
CA TYR A 728 13.19 -13.04 -14.40
C TYR A 728 13.32 -14.41 -15.07
N ASN A 729 13.23 -14.48 -16.40
CA ASN A 729 13.38 -15.72 -17.16
C ASN A 729 14.79 -16.34 -17.03
N GLN A 730 15.78 -15.60 -16.53
CA GLN A 730 17.17 -16.02 -16.39
C GLN A 730 17.51 -16.41 -14.94
N VAL A 731 16.62 -16.12 -14.01
CA VAL A 731 16.74 -16.50 -12.60
C VAL A 731 16.08 -17.85 -12.39
N THR A 732 16.80 -18.79 -11.80
CA THR A 732 16.29 -20.12 -11.50
C THR A 732 15.83 -20.22 -10.05
N ASN A 733 14.60 -20.63 -9.86
CA ASN A 733 14.07 -21.00 -8.54
C ASN A 733 14.46 -22.49 -8.27
N LYS A 734 15.76 -22.78 -8.22
CA LYS A 734 16.27 -24.16 -8.03
C LYS A 734 16.68 -24.42 -6.61
#